data_0c83b6bed5d8edb96116ab326aaafb0c
#
_entry.id   0c83b6bed5d8edb96116ab326aaafb0c
#
_cell.length_a   1.000
_cell.length_b   1.000
_cell.length_c   1.000
_cell.angle_alpha   90.00
_cell.angle_beta   90.00
_cell.angle_gamma   90.00
#
_symmetry.space_group_name_H-M   'P 1'
#
loop_
_entity.id
_entity.type
_entity.pdbx_description
1 polymer ?
#
loop_
_entity_poly.entity_id
_entity_poly.type
_entity_poly.pdbx_seq_one_letter_code
_entity_poly.pdbx_strand_id
1 'polypeptide(L)'
;MIIKSNPLILKGLEKAIKIGYNKPMAQIKTGMSILLLRRLLFEKERIGKVMEVLKKEGLPDPVAEPERALIHAQALYQYGDLHQSLEVYTAIPSHPSYEPERLWGLACAQFRLGALGVAKCLLSKALAKKPPDWLLPRIYNTRLCLHLLEGNYEQAYRAYEKGVEVAAREPQLIARWLLVGNRGVLLTQQGHHEEAVLSLQRAVKQLQARDCILSTGHHLINLGVAFSSQGDLSESARCLLRAERLVQESGSKYRLIFLRLNQGNLWERMKLLDKAGQAYEEAAELLAEFPIPELEIWLGISQALLTFKKGHLSEALHLIRRIHHHIQEKGLPLHEDTVLVHEGCFLLRTGSIREGLDILSRAASLAESRKELGTLSTIALYQAFGHEQLGQREPALEWLGKCLSAVERSRSFQEILDERETLVSLLHLLGDNLPLTDTLSTLLVKVRHPALVKRLLRRSPEGKLLFLCSLKVHEAGHFRSQLVKLRSDPDREVRRTCRMLLGNWQQHASCRVYTLGAFRAFLEGKMFTDKDWGRPGVKRLFLYFNAHPGEWQATEGLTETFWIKPRPANPVQGLRFLFFNLRQLFEPWHMPDIDHVFFQSQRGAYGFFPQDRFWMDWKVFEEGIKRAEVAHRARRFKEARQAYRQALDLYLGDYLEEYPYEDWLRPKRDYLRELYFRSVQRYAKLEQDSGNPLEARRVLEEALFKDLSRTGLVVPLIEVLSRMGLREEAKAWGERHAGYLKKELKEKPAPEVTEALARLR
;
A
#
# COMPACT_ATOMS: atom_id res chain seq x y z
N MET A 1 -9.44 38.02 6.68
CA MET A 1 -9.34 38.90 7.83
C MET A 1 -8.83 38.24 9.12
N ILE A 2 -8.62 36.91 9.16
CA ILE A 2 -8.22 36.15 10.38
C ILE A 2 -6.69 35.97 10.54
N ILE A 3 -5.88 36.36 9.57
CA ILE A 3 -4.40 36.16 9.60
C ILE A 3 -3.64 37.36 10.17
N LYS A 4 -4.30 38.51 10.40
CA LYS A 4 -3.65 39.73 10.86
C LYS A 4 -3.42 39.86 12.39
N SER A 5 -3.89 38.92 13.20
CA SER A 5 -3.90 39.09 14.67
C SER A 5 -3.31 37.98 15.53
N ASN A 6 -2.46 37.08 14.97
CA ASN A 6 -1.82 36.07 15.82
C ASN A 6 -0.32 36.31 15.95
N PRO A 7 0.13 36.79 17.14
CA PRO A 7 1.54 37.14 17.42
C PRO A 7 2.49 35.94 17.35
N LEU A 8 1.98 34.70 17.50
CA LEU A 8 2.78 33.47 17.40
C LEU A 8 3.16 33.14 15.94
N ILE A 9 2.33 33.54 14.97
CA ILE A 9 2.62 33.38 13.54
C ILE A 9 3.70 34.39 13.12
N LEU A 10 3.67 35.62 13.66
CA LEU A 10 4.67 36.66 13.41
C LEU A 10 6.04 36.29 14.04
N LYS A 11 6.08 35.76 15.27
CA LYS A 11 7.33 35.30 15.89
C LYS A 11 7.93 34.05 15.19
N GLY A 12 7.12 33.19 14.61
CA GLY A 12 7.58 32.07 13.78
C GLY A 12 8.17 32.57 12.45
N LEU A 13 7.61 33.63 11.88
CA LEU A 13 8.12 34.31 10.68
C LEU A 13 9.46 35.02 10.92
N GLU A 14 9.63 35.71 12.05
CA GLU A 14 10.90 36.35 12.41
C GLU A 14 12.05 35.37 12.61
N LYS A 15 11.75 34.16 13.11
CA LYS A 15 12.75 33.08 13.25
C LYS A 15 13.13 32.43 11.91
N ALA A 16 12.21 32.42 10.95
CA ALA A 16 12.46 31.90 9.58
C ALA A 16 13.25 32.90 8.72
N ILE A 17 13.14 34.21 8.99
CA ILE A 17 13.89 35.29 8.30
C ILE A 17 15.39 35.24 8.61
N LYS A 18 15.80 34.65 9.75
CA LYS A 18 17.22 34.47 10.09
C LYS A 18 17.91 33.32 9.34
N ILE A 19 17.18 32.53 8.57
CA ILE A 19 17.72 31.44 7.76
C ILE A 19 17.73 31.88 6.28
N GLY A 20 18.71 32.71 5.92
CA GLY A 20 19.21 32.79 4.55
C GLY A 20 18.59 33.79 3.57
N TYR A 21 17.70 34.71 3.97
CA TYR A 21 17.19 35.75 3.06
C TYR A 21 17.37 37.15 3.67
N ASN A 22 18.54 37.74 3.42
CA ASN A 22 18.80 39.17 3.73
C ASN A 22 18.30 40.03 2.58
N LYS A 23 17.05 40.53 2.64
CA LYS A 23 16.60 41.76 1.95
C LYS A 23 15.53 42.49 2.77
N PRO A 24 15.53 43.85 2.74
CA PRO A 24 14.70 44.68 3.62
C PRO A 24 13.22 44.66 3.28
N MET A 25 12.38 44.65 4.31
CA MET A 25 10.92 44.63 4.30
C MET A 25 10.28 45.95 3.83
N ALA A 26 10.59 46.44 2.67
CA ALA A 26 10.00 47.70 2.18
C ALA A 26 9.27 47.55 0.85
N GLN A 27 8.28 46.64 0.80
CA GLN A 27 7.18 46.69 -0.22
C GLN A 27 6.18 45.58 0.04
N ILE A 28 5.39 45.64 1.10
CA ILE A 28 4.20 44.81 1.27
C ILE A 28 2.99 45.70 1.00
N LYS A 29 2.60 45.79 -0.27
CA LYS A 29 1.26 46.19 -0.65
C LYS A 29 0.61 45.05 -1.40
N THR A 30 -0.54 44.57 -0.87
CA THR A 30 -1.57 43.74 -1.51
C THR A 30 -1.08 42.40 -2.10
N GLY A 31 -1.15 41.32 -1.32
CA GLY A 31 -0.98 39.94 -1.78
C GLY A 31 -0.40 39.03 -0.71
N MET A 32 -0.60 37.72 -0.87
CA MET A 32 0.06 36.74 0.00
C MET A 32 1.59 36.80 -0.24
N SER A 33 2.40 36.92 0.81
CA SER A 33 3.84 37.10 0.67
C SER A 33 4.47 35.89 -0.09
N ILE A 34 5.47 36.17 -0.93
CA ILE A 34 6.25 35.16 -1.66
C ILE A 34 6.75 34.05 -0.72
N LEU A 35 7.18 34.41 0.50
CA LEU A 35 7.62 33.45 1.51
C LEU A 35 6.51 32.48 1.93
N LEU A 36 5.29 32.97 2.09
CA LEU A 36 4.16 32.11 2.46
C LEU A 36 3.74 31.20 1.30
N LEU A 37 3.73 31.70 0.07
CA LEU A 37 3.49 30.89 -1.12
C LEU A 37 4.55 29.80 -1.29
N ARG A 38 5.83 30.13 -1.12
CA ARG A 38 6.93 29.16 -1.13
C ARG A 38 6.76 28.11 -0.02
N ARG A 39 6.37 28.50 1.17
CA ARG A 39 6.11 27.58 2.28
C ARG A 39 4.95 26.65 1.99
N LEU A 40 3.85 27.17 1.46
CA LEU A 40 2.70 26.35 1.06
C LEU A 40 3.07 25.35 -0.04
N LEU A 41 3.89 25.74 -1.01
CA LEU A 41 4.28 24.91 -2.14
C LEU A 41 5.37 23.88 -1.78
N PHE A 42 6.44 24.31 -1.12
CA PHE A 42 7.65 23.50 -0.91
C PHE A 42 7.70 22.78 0.43
N GLU A 43 7.00 23.27 1.46
CA GLU A 43 6.99 22.67 2.80
C GLU A 43 5.69 21.96 3.14
N LYS A 44 4.55 22.49 2.67
CA LYS A 44 3.22 21.93 2.96
C LYS A 44 2.55 21.27 1.76
N GLU A 45 3.10 21.52 0.57
CA GLU A 45 2.66 20.91 -0.70
C GLU A 45 1.16 21.08 -0.98
N ARG A 46 0.63 22.24 -0.62
CA ARG A 46 -0.77 22.64 -0.79
C ARG A 46 -0.98 23.31 -2.16
N ILE A 47 -0.79 22.55 -3.24
CA ILE A 47 -0.80 23.05 -4.63
C ILE A 47 -2.09 23.77 -4.95
N GLY A 48 -3.24 23.19 -4.64
CA GLY A 48 -4.55 23.77 -4.90
C GLY A 48 -4.73 25.16 -4.27
N LYS A 49 -4.24 25.34 -3.02
CA LYS A 49 -4.28 26.65 -2.34
C LYS A 49 -3.37 27.69 -2.99
N VAL A 50 -2.18 27.27 -3.43
CA VAL A 50 -1.26 28.17 -4.15
C VAL A 50 -1.88 28.64 -5.45
N MET A 51 -2.45 27.71 -6.23
CA MET A 51 -3.12 28.03 -7.50
C MET A 51 -4.36 28.93 -7.30
N GLU A 52 -5.15 28.66 -6.26
CA GLU A 52 -6.32 29.50 -5.92
C GLU A 52 -5.89 30.95 -5.59
N VAL A 53 -4.83 31.11 -4.79
CA VAL A 53 -4.32 32.44 -4.42
C VAL A 53 -3.80 33.18 -5.64
N LEU A 54 -3.00 32.52 -6.49
CA LEU A 54 -2.45 33.12 -7.69
C LEU A 54 -3.55 33.55 -8.68
N LYS A 55 -4.62 32.74 -8.81
CA LYS A 55 -5.78 33.10 -9.63
C LYS A 55 -6.55 34.31 -9.09
N LYS A 56 -6.74 34.39 -7.75
CA LYS A 56 -7.45 35.52 -7.10
C LYS A 56 -6.67 36.82 -7.13
N GLU A 57 -5.36 36.76 -7.02
CA GLU A 57 -4.48 37.95 -7.01
C GLU A 57 -4.03 38.36 -8.42
N GLY A 58 -4.37 37.62 -9.46
CA GLY A 58 -3.87 37.74 -10.82
C GLY A 58 -2.65 36.85 -11.04
N LEU A 59 -2.59 36.20 -12.22
CA LEU A 59 -1.42 35.41 -12.60
C LEU A 59 -0.19 36.31 -12.73
N PRO A 60 0.97 35.92 -12.19
CA PRO A 60 2.15 36.76 -12.21
C PRO A 60 2.70 36.91 -13.63
N ASP A 61 3.06 38.14 -13.99
CA ASP A 61 3.83 38.40 -15.21
C ASP A 61 5.26 37.88 -15.05
N PRO A 62 5.75 37.02 -15.94
CA PRO A 62 7.08 36.41 -15.83
C PRO A 62 8.24 37.42 -15.82
N VAL A 63 8.07 38.58 -16.46
CA VAL A 63 9.10 39.60 -16.55
C VAL A 63 9.04 40.60 -15.41
N ALA A 64 7.82 41.03 -15.06
CA ALA A 64 7.61 42.01 -13.97
C ALA A 64 7.70 41.38 -12.57
N GLU A 65 7.24 40.12 -12.40
CA GLU A 65 7.17 39.42 -11.12
C GLU A 65 7.86 38.05 -11.16
N PRO A 66 9.14 37.95 -11.51
CA PRO A 66 9.82 36.68 -11.80
C PRO A 66 9.82 35.68 -10.63
N GLU A 67 9.93 36.15 -9.37
CA GLU A 67 9.89 35.26 -8.21
C GLU A 67 8.50 34.64 -7.96
N ARG A 68 7.43 35.37 -8.24
CA ARG A 68 6.06 34.81 -8.20
C ARG A 68 5.79 33.89 -9.37
N ALA A 69 6.33 34.23 -10.55
CA ALA A 69 6.25 33.38 -11.75
C ALA A 69 6.97 32.04 -11.54
N LEU A 70 8.11 31.99 -10.84
CA LEU A 70 8.78 30.74 -10.45
C LEU A 70 7.90 29.86 -9.58
N ILE A 71 7.18 30.44 -8.61
CA ILE A 71 6.24 29.69 -7.77
C ILE A 71 5.07 29.19 -8.58
N HIS A 72 4.55 30.02 -9.50
CA HIS A 72 3.46 29.63 -10.39
C HIS A 72 3.86 28.47 -11.31
N ALA A 73 5.03 28.56 -11.97
CA ALA A 73 5.55 27.51 -12.82
C ALA A 73 5.77 26.19 -12.06
N GLN A 74 6.29 26.26 -10.84
CA GLN A 74 6.47 25.08 -10.00
C GLN A 74 5.14 24.49 -9.51
N ALA A 75 4.14 25.32 -9.25
CA ALA A 75 2.80 24.86 -8.89
C ALA A 75 2.13 24.15 -10.08
N LEU A 76 2.23 24.70 -11.29
CA LEU A 76 1.79 24.07 -12.54
C LEU A 76 2.45 22.71 -12.75
N TYR A 77 3.77 22.62 -12.58
CA TYR A 77 4.52 21.37 -12.65
C TYR A 77 4.00 20.30 -11.66
N GLN A 78 3.78 20.70 -10.40
CA GLN A 78 3.27 19.77 -9.37
C GLN A 78 1.80 19.40 -9.60
N TYR A 79 1.02 20.31 -10.17
CA TYR A 79 -0.36 20.06 -10.57
C TYR A 79 -0.43 19.03 -11.69
N GLY A 80 0.42 19.13 -12.69
CA GLY A 80 0.51 18.24 -13.85
C GLY A 80 0.42 18.95 -15.21
N ASP A 81 0.27 20.28 -15.20
CA ASP A 81 0.27 21.08 -16.43
C ASP A 81 1.73 21.41 -16.83
N LEU A 82 2.37 20.43 -17.49
CA LEU A 82 3.79 20.50 -17.83
C LEU A 82 4.09 21.52 -18.91
N HIS A 83 3.19 21.70 -19.88
CA HIS A 83 3.36 22.63 -20.99
C HIS A 83 3.30 24.07 -20.52
N GLN A 84 2.26 24.46 -19.78
CA GLN A 84 2.18 25.79 -19.18
C GLN A 84 3.34 26.04 -18.20
N SER A 85 3.72 25.04 -17.41
CA SER A 85 4.90 25.16 -16.52
C SER A 85 6.14 25.51 -17.32
N LEU A 86 6.40 24.81 -18.44
CA LEU A 86 7.55 25.05 -19.29
C LEU A 86 7.53 26.45 -19.93
N GLU A 87 6.36 26.88 -20.43
CA GLU A 87 6.15 28.20 -21.01
C GLU A 87 6.47 29.30 -19.98
N VAL A 88 5.92 29.21 -18.79
CA VAL A 88 6.16 30.21 -17.73
C VAL A 88 7.64 30.24 -17.33
N TYR A 89 8.29 29.08 -17.11
CA TYR A 89 9.73 29.04 -16.81
C TYR A 89 10.60 29.64 -17.93
N THR A 90 10.20 29.43 -19.18
CA THR A 90 10.95 29.94 -20.35
C THR A 90 10.82 31.45 -20.49
N ALA A 91 9.63 32.00 -20.18
CA ALA A 91 9.36 33.42 -20.21
C ALA A 91 10.05 34.23 -19.10
N ILE A 92 10.49 33.57 -17.99
CA ILE A 92 11.22 34.23 -16.90
C ILE A 92 12.62 34.62 -17.37
N PRO A 93 13.03 35.91 -17.31
CA PRO A 93 14.36 36.33 -17.71
C PRO A 93 15.46 35.73 -16.80
N SER A 94 16.65 35.52 -17.36
CA SER A 94 17.80 35.02 -16.59
C SER A 94 18.31 36.09 -15.62
N HIS A 95 18.50 35.72 -14.35
CA HIS A 95 19.04 36.60 -13.32
C HIS A 95 19.81 35.81 -12.26
N PRO A 96 20.98 36.23 -11.81
CA PRO A 96 21.84 35.46 -10.91
C PRO A 96 21.17 34.99 -9.61
N SER A 97 20.23 35.75 -9.06
CA SER A 97 19.60 35.44 -7.77
C SER A 97 18.67 34.24 -7.79
N TYR A 98 18.07 33.91 -8.94
CA TYR A 98 17.11 32.79 -9.09
C TYR A 98 17.38 31.89 -10.30
N GLU A 99 18.44 32.14 -11.05
CA GLU A 99 18.77 31.32 -12.23
C GLU A 99 18.94 29.83 -11.91
N PRO A 100 19.57 29.42 -10.80
CA PRO A 100 19.64 27.99 -10.45
C PRO A 100 18.25 27.36 -10.27
N GLU A 101 17.30 28.09 -9.65
CA GLU A 101 15.92 27.63 -9.42
C GLU A 101 15.16 27.52 -10.74
N ARG A 102 15.29 28.52 -11.62
CA ARG A 102 14.68 28.53 -12.96
C ARG A 102 15.18 27.36 -13.79
N LEU A 103 16.50 27.13 -13.85
CA LEU A 103 17.11 26.04 -14.59
C LEU A 103 16.70 24.67 -14.04
N TRP A 104 16.59 24.52 -12.71
CA TRP A 104 16.09 23.31 -12.09
C TRP A 104 14.63 23.06 -12.42
N GLY A 105 13.78 24.10 -12.39
CA GLY A 105 12.37 23.99 -12.76
C GLY A 105 12.18 23.57 -14.21
N LEU A 106 12.92 24.23 -15.15
CA LEU A 106 12.98 23.83 -16.56
C LEU A 106 13.40 22.36 -16.71
N ALA A 107 14.44 21.94 -15.98
CA ALA A 107 14.90 20.55 -16.02
C ALA A 107 13.84 19.57 -15.54
N CYS A 108 13.07 19.91 -14.48
CA CYS A 108 11.98 19.10 -13.99
C CYS A 108 10.86 18.95 -15.03
N ALA A 109 10.45 20.03 -15.69
CA ALA A 109 9.43 20.00 -16.74
C ALA A 109 9.90 19.19 -17.96
N GLN A 110 11.12 19.44 -18.45
CA GLN A 110 11.72 18.71 -19.58
C GLN A 110 11.89 17.21 -19.29
N PHE A 111 12.28 16.87 -18.05
CA PHE A 111 12.38 15.50 -17.58
C PHE A 111 11.05 14.76 -17.70
N ARG A 112 9.94 15.37 -17.28
CA ARG A 112 8.60 14.79 -17.35
C ARG A 112 8.04 14.71 -18.76
N LEU A 113 8.48 15.62 -19.64
CA LEU A 113 8.15 15.60 -21.06
C LEU A 113 9.02 14.61 -21.87
N GLY A 114 9.93 13.86 -21.21
CA GLY A 114 10.76 12.85 -21.85
C GLY A 114 12.07 13.38 -22.45
N ALA A 115 12.34 14.68 -22.39
CA ALA A 115 13.57 15.29 -22.95
C ALA A 115 14.77 15.13 -21.98
N LEU A 116 15.17 13.88 -21.73
CA LEU A 116 16.16 13.51 -20.69
C LEU A 116 17.53 14.19 -20.91
N GLY A 117 18.00 14.27 -22.15
CA GLY A 117 19.29 14.94 -22.51
C GLY A 117 19.26 16.43 -22.18
N VAL A 118 18.14 17.12 -22.49
CA VAL A 118 17.95 18.53 -22.17
C VAL A 118 17.90 18.72 -20.64
N ALA A 119 17.16 17.88 -19.92
CA ALA A 119 17.07 17.91 -18.47
C ALA A 119 18.46 17.75 -17.81
N LYS A 120 19.30 16.82 -18.26
CA LYS A 120 20.69 16.65 -17.79
C LYS A 120 21.53 17.92 -17.98
N CYS A 121 21.46 18.51 -19.16
CA CYS A 121 22.19 19.73 -19.47
C CYS A 121 21.76 20.87 -18.55
N LEU A 122 20.45 21.07 -18.36
CA LEU A 122 19.90 22.10 -17.47
C LEU A 122 20.30 21.90 -16.01
N LEU A 123 20.27 20.66 -15.49
CA LEU A 123 20.72 20.35 -14.12
C LEU A 123 22.20 20.62 -13.93
N SER A 124 23.02 20.34 -14.94
CA SER A 124 24.47 20.63 -14.91
C SER A 124 24.72 22.14 -14.89
N LYS A 125 24.00 22.91 -15.73
CA LYS A 125 24.01 24.38 -15.70
C LYS A 125 23.54 24.95 -14.37
N ALA A 126 22.48 24.39 -13.78
CA ALA A 126 21.98 24.82 -12.47
C ALA A 126 23.03 24.64 -11.37
N LEU A 127 23.76 23.51 -11.35
CA LEU A 127 24.83 23.23 -10.40
C LEU A 127 26.02 24.19 -10.59
N ALA A 128 26.38 24.53 -11.83
CA ALA A 128 27.50 25.46 -12.15
C ALA A 128 27.20 26.88 -11.65
N LYS A 129 25.92 27.26 -11.48
CA LYS A 129 25.48 28.57 -10.98
C LYS A 129 25.47 28.67 -9.44
N LYS A 130 26.11 27.75 -8.72
CA LYS A 130 26.21 27.71 -7.25
C LYS A 130 24.84 27.88 -6.58
N PRO A 131 23.94 26.89 -6.71
CA PRO A 131 22.59 26.96 -6.14
C PRO A 131 22.63 27.08 -4.62
N PRO A 132 21.60 27.71 -4.00
CA PRO A 132 21.50 27.82 -2.55
C PRO A 132 21.29 26.43 -1.91
N ASP A 133 21.67 26.30 -0.63
CA ASP A 133 21.68 25.03 0.12
C ASP A 133 20.31 24.31 0.14
N TRP A 134 19.21 25.05 0.17
CA TRP A 134 17.87 24.45 0.12
C TRP A 134 17.53 23.78 -1.24
N LEU A 135 18.14 24.23 -2.32
CA LEU A 135 17.89 23.76 -3.68
C LEU A 135 18.80 22.59 -4.08
N LEU A 136 20.03 22.56 -3.58
CA LEU A 136 21.02 21.51 -3.89
C LEU A 136 20.48 20.09 -3.72
N PRO A 137 19.85 19.69 -2.59
CA PRO A 137 19.32 18.35 -2.43
C PRO A 137 18.20 18.04 -3.41
N ARG A 138 17.43 19.04 -3.85
CA ARG A 138 16.37 18.90 -4.85
C ARG A 138 16.93 18.62 -6.24
N ILE A 139 18.01 19.31 -6.61
CA ILE A 139 18.73 19.06 -7.87
C ILE A 139 19.28 17.64 -7.89
N TYR A 140 19.92 17.20 -6.79
CA TYR A 140 20.43 15.82 -6.70
C TYR A 140 19.29 14.77 -6.70
N ASN A 141 18.15 15.09 -6.09
CA ASN A 141 16.96 14.24 -6.15
C ASN A 141 16.42 14.09 -7.59
N THR A 142 16.38 15.18 -8.36
CA THR A 142 15.98 15.13 -9.78
C THR A 142 17.00 14.35 -10.61
N ARG A 143 18.31 14.49 -10.35
CA ARG A 143 19.35 13.68 -11.00
C ARG A 143 19.21 12.19 -10.68
N LEU A 144 18.92 11.85 -9.44
CA LEU A 144 18.64 10.48 -9.03
C LEU A 144 17.46 9.90 -9.82
N CYS A 145 16.32 10.60 -9.87
CA CYS A 145 15.16 10.16 -10.64
C CYS A 145 15.46 10.00 -12.14
N LEU A 146 16.26 10.92 -12.71
CA LEU A 146 16.66 10.87 -14.10
C LEU A 146 17.52 9.62 -14.41
N HIS A 147 18.50 9.33 -13.54
CA HIS A 147 19.33 8.13 -13.69
C HIS A 147 18.57 6.83 -13.44
N LEU A 148 17.53 6.86 -12.58
CA LEU A 148 16.62 5.72 -12.40
C LEU A 148 15.87 5.40 -13.70
N LEU A 149 15.34 6.41 -14.40
CA LEU A 149 14.67 6.22 -15.67
C LEU A 149 15.60 5.68 -16.78
N GLU A 150 16.88 6.02 -16.70
CA GLU A 150 17.87 5.51 -17.65
C GLU A 150 18.40 4.12 -17.32
N GLY A 151 17.95 3.51 -16.20
CA GLY A 151 18.50 2.26 -15.70
C GLY A 151 19.95 2.38 -15.20
N ASN A 152 20.47 3.60 -15.03
CA ASN A 152 21.83 3.83 -14.55
C ASN A 152 21.91 3.89 -13.03
N TYR A 153 21.75 2.73 -12.41
CA TYR A 153 21.64 2.60 -10.95
C TYR A 153 22.86 3.09 -10.16
N GLU A 154 24.06 2.95 -10.75
CA GLU A 154 25.29 3.44 -10.11
C GLU A 154 25.30 4.96 -10.00
N GLN A 155 24.96 5.66 -11.08
CA GLN A 155 24.88 7.12 -11.05
C GLN A 155 23.69 7.63 -10.22
N ALA A 156 22.60 6.89 -10.19
CA ALA A 156 21.48 7.17 -9.31
C ALA A 156 21.91 7.11 -7.84
N TYR A 157 22.66 6.08 -7.45
CA TYR A 157 23.19 5.93 -6.09
C TYR A 157 24.18 7.05 -5.73
N ARG A 158 25.11 7.41 -6.63
CA ARG A 158 26.02 8.55 -6.44
C ARG A 158 25.27 9.88 -6.27
N ALA A 159 24.20 10.08 -7.03
CA ALA A 159 23.35 11.27 -6.87
C ALA A 159 22.63 11.28 -5.51
N TYR A 160 22.17 10.12 -5.05
CA TYR A 160 21.61 9.96 -3.71
C TYR A 160 22.60 10.34 -2.61
N GLU A 161 23.81 9.76 -2.62
CA GLU A 161 24.84 10.03 -1.60
C GLU A 161 25.17 11.51 -1.51
N LYS A 162 25.45 12.16 -2.64
CA LYS A 162 25.73 13.60 -2.68
C LYS A 162 24.53 14.43 -2.17
N GLY A 163 23.32 14.04 -2.56
CA GLY A 163 22.11 14.72 -2.15
C GLY A 163 21.87 14.63 -0.63
N VAL A 164 22.10 13.46 -0.03
CA VAL A 164 21.96 13.24 1.43
C VAL A 164 23.06 13.95 2.20
N GLU A 165 24.30 13.93 1.71
CA GLU A 165 25.43 14.68 2.30
C GLU A 165 25.11 16.17 2.43
N VAL A 166 24.64 16.78 1.34
CA VAL A 166 24.26 18.20 1.34
C VAL A 166 23.05 18.45 2.23
N ALA A 167 22.03 17.57 2.19
CA ALA A 167 20.84 17.68 3.02
C ALA A 167 21.14 17.49 4.53
N ALA A 168 22.28 16.91 4.89
CA ALA A 168 22.70 16.78 6.29
C ALA A 168 23.05 18.13 6.94
N ARG A 169 23.41 19.14 6.14
CA ARG A 169 23.71 20.50 6.63
C ARG A 169 22.47 21.20 7.16
N GLU A 170 21.29 20.86 6.61
CA GLU A 170 20.00 21.39 7.06
C GLU A 170 19.01 20.25 7.33
N PRO A 171 19.03 19.66 8.54
CA PRO A 171 18.23 18.46 8.87
C PRO A 171 16.71 18.64 8.75
N GLN A 172 16.24 19.88 8.70
CA GLN A 172 14.80 20.21 8.59
C GLN A 172 14.28 20.13 7.15
N LEU A 173 15.17 20.06 6.14
CA LEU A 173 14.77 20.03 4.72
C LEU A 173 14.00 18.75 4.38
N ILE A 174 12.82 18.94 3.78
CA ILE A 174 11.99 17.87 3.23
C ILE A 174 12.76 17.07 2.19
N ALA A 175 13.60 17.73 1.38
CA ALA A 175 14.37 17.13 0.31
C ALA A 175 15.21 15.91 0.74
N ARG A 176 15.68 15.86 2.00
CA ARG A 176 16.34 14.67 2.56
C ARG A 176 15.43 13.44 2.52
N TRP A 177 14.17 13.61 2.86
CA TRP A 177 13.21 12.49 2.92
C TRP A 177 12.70 12.10 1.54
N LEU A 178 12.69 13.03 0.58
CA LEU A 178 12.47 12.71 -0.83
C LEU A 178 13.59 11.81 -1.37
N LEU A 179 14.85 12.15 -1.07
CA LEU A 179 16.01 11.33 -1.44
C LEU A 179 15.94 9.92 -0.82
N VAL A 180 15.61 9.83 0.48
CA VAL A 180 15.46 8.54 1.18
C VAL A 180 14.33 7.71 0.56
N GLY A 181 13.21 8.34 0.20
CA GLY A 181 12.11 7.66 -0.48
C GLY A 181 12.48 7.17 -1.88
N ASN A 182 13.16 8.00 -2.68
CA ASN A 182 13.61 7.62 -4.02
C ASN A 182 14.75 6.58 -3.99
N ARG A 183 15.58 6.53 -2.92
CA ARG A 183 16.45 5.38 -2.68
C ARG A 183 15.64 4.08 -2.53
N GLY A 184 14.47 4.16 -1.88
CA GLY A 184 13.57 3.02 -1.80
C GLY A 184 13.08 2.56 -3.18
N VAL A 185 12.80 3.49 -4.11
CA VAL A 185 12.47 3.15 -5.51
C VAL A 185 13.65 2.46 -6.20
N LEU A 186 14.87 3.01 -6.04
CA LEU A 186 16.09 2.39 -6.56
C LEU A 186 16.25 0.95 -6.09
N LEU A 187 16.10 0.72 -4.78
CA LEU A 187 16.18 -0.61 -4.18
C LEU A 187 15.10 -1.56 -4.68
N THR A 188 13.87 -1.05 -4.93
CA THR A 188 12.79 -1.85 -5.52
C THR A 188 13.15 -2.33 -6.92
N GLN A 189 13.70 -1.47 -7.77
CA GLN A 189 14.14 -1.81 -9.13
C GLN A 189 15.31 -2.80 -9.13
N GLN A 190 16.17 -2.74 -8.12
CA GLN A 190 17.27 -3.70 -7.96
C GLN A 190 16.87 -5.03 -7.33
N GLY A 191 15.60 -5.19 -6.91
CA GLY A 191 15.12 -6.41 -6.24
C GLY A 191 15.38 -6.47 -4.73
N HIS A 192 15.95 -5.43 -4.12
CA HIS A 192 16.19 -5.33 -2.66
C HIS A 192 14.93 -4.90 -1.90
N HIS A 193 13.86 -5.67 -2.03
CA HIS A 193 12.51 -5.28 -1.59
C HIS A 193 12.38 -5.01 -0.09
N GLU A 194 13.06 -5.78 0.77
CA GLU A 194 13.02 -5.58 2.23
C GLU A 194 13.62 -4.23 2.63
N GLU A 195 14.79 -3.90 2.08
CA GLU A 195 15.43 -2.60 2.32
C GLU A 195 14.64 -1.45 1.70
N ALA A 196 14.02 -1.67 0.54
CA ALA A 196 13.15 -0.70 -0.12
C ALA A 196 11.97 -0.33 0.78
N VAL A 197 11.26 -1.31 1.32
CA VAL A 197 10.15 -1.10 2.25
C VAL A 197 10.60 -0.30 3.47
N LEU A 198 11.73 -0.66 4.10
CA LEU A 198 12.25 0.07 5.24
C LEU A 198 12.60 1.54 4.91
N SER A 199 13.22 1.77 3.75
CA SER A 199 13.58 3.12 3.29
C SER A 199 12.33 3.97 3.05
N LEU A 200 11.34 3.42 2.34
CA LEU A 200 10.08 4.09 2.04
C LEU A 200 9.25 4.35 3.30
N GLN A 201 9.18 3.40 4.23
CA GLN A 201 8.50 3.59 5.51
C GLN A 201 9.11 4.73 6.33
N ARG A 202 10.45 4.83 6.35
CA ARG A 202 11.16 5.95 7.01
C ARG A 202 10.80 7.28 6.37
N ALA A 203 10.81 7.36 5.04
CA ALA A 203 10.45 8.56 4.29
C ALA A 203 8.99 8.97 4.58
N VAL A 204 8.04 8.05 4.43
CA VAL A 204 6.61 8.27 4.71
C VAL A 204 6.38 8.78 6.13
N LYS A 205 6.98 8.14 7.15
CA LYS A 205 6.86 8.55 8.55
C LYS A 205 7.33 10.00 8.77
N GLN A 206 8.45 10.38 8.18
CA GLN A 206 9.04 11.70 8.37
C GLN A 206 8.31 12.80 7.58
N LEU A 207 7.84 12.50 6.38
CA LEU A 207 7.05 13.41 5.57
C LEU A 207 5.66 13.66 6.18
N GLN A 208 5.03 12.59 6.70
CA GLN A 208 3.76 12.69 7.40
C GLN A 208 3.86 13.53 8.67
N ALA A 209 4.93 13.37 9.45
CA ALA A 209 5.18 14.17 10.65
C ALA A 209 5.36 15.68 10.35
N ARG A 210 5.68 16.04 9.09
CA ARG A 210 5.86 17.42 8.61
C ARG A 210 4.65 17.97 7.85
N ASP A 211 3.59 17.19 7.74
CA ASP A 211 2.37 17.55 7.00
C ASP A 211 2.63 17.81 5.49
N CYS A 212 3.55 17.02 4.88
CA CYS A 212 3.86 17.07 3.46
C CYS A 212 2.95 16.12 2.71
N ILE A 213 1.77 16.59 2.29
CA ILE A 213 0.70 15.71 1.79
C ILE A 213 1.02 15.05 0.45
N LEU A 214 1.55 15.80 -0.52
CA LEU A 214 1.85 15.30 -1.86
C LEU A 214 2.97 14.26 -1.84
N SER A 215 4.08 14.58 -1.16
CA SER A 215 5.23 13.68 -1.06
C SER A 215 4.92 12.44 -0.22
N THR A 216 4.12 12.59 0.85
CA THR A 216 3.65 11.43 1.63
C THR A 216 2.79 10.52 0.75
N GLY A 217 1.84 11.08 -0.01
CA GLY A 217 1.01 10.32 -0.95
C GLY A 217 1.86 9.61 -2.00
N HIS A 218 2.82 10.30 -2.60
CA HIS A 218 3.73 9.72 -3.58
C HIS A 218 4.54 8.53 -3.02
N HIS A 219 5.17 8.71 -1.86
CA HIS A 219 5.95 7.62 -1.28
C HIS A 219 5.10 6.49 -0.70
N LEU A 220 3.82 6.73 -0.37
CA LEU A 220 2.87 5.66 -0.09
C LEU A 220 2.55 4.84 -1.35
N ILE A 221 2.44 5.47 -2.54
CA ILE A 221 2.29 4.73 -3.80
C ILE A 221 3.51 3.84 -4.01
N ASN A 222 4.73 4.40 -3.92
CA ASN A 222 5.97 3.64 -4.08
C ASN A 222 6.12 2.52 -3.04
N LEU A 223 5.68 2.75 -1.80
CA LEU A 223 5.65 1.72 -0.75
C LEU A 223 4.66 0.60 -1.11
N GLY A 224 3.50 0.95 -1.69
CA GLY A 224 2.55 -0.01 -2.23
C GLY A 224 3.16 -0.85 -3.35
N VAL A 225 3.92 -0.24 -4.26
CA VAL A 225 4.67 -0.95 -5.31
C VAL A 225 5.70 -1.91 -4.69
N ALA A 226 6.50 -1.46 -3.71
CA ALA A 226 7.49 -2.31 -3.06
C ALA A 226 6.84 -3.52 -2.36
N PHE A 227 5.72 -3.34 -1.66
CA PHE A 227 4.95 -4.46 -1.09
C PHE A 227 4.39 -5.39 -2.16
N SER A 228 3.86 -4.84 -3.27
CA SER A 228 3.38 -5.65 -4.39
C SER A 228 4.51 -6.51 -4.99
N SER A 229 5.72 -5.95 -5.12
CA SER A 229 6.91 -6.69 -5.59
C SER A 229 7.39 -7.76 -4.62
N GLN A 230 7.11 -7.61 -3.32
CA GLN A 230 7.30 -8.69 -2.33
C GLN A 230 6.20 -9.77 -2.38
N GLY A 231 5.09 -9.52 -3.07
CA GLY A 231 3.90 -10.36 -3.07
C GLY A 231 2.92 -10.08 -1.94
N ASP A 232 3.15 -9.05 -1.10
CA ASP A 232 2.18 -8.61 -0.07
C ASP A 232 1.15 -7.64 -0.66
N LEU A 233 0.20 -8.20 -1.41
CA LEU A 233 -0.83 -7.44 -2.09
C LEU A 233 -1.77 -6.72 -1.10
N SER A 234 -1.91 -7.23 0.12
CA SER A 234 -2.76 -6.63 1.15
C SER A 234 -2.18 -5.34 1.69
N GLU A 235 -0.88 -5.32 2.00
CA GLU A 235 -0.18 -4.10 2.42
C GLU A 235 -0.09 -3.09 1.26
N SER A 236 0.15 -3.58 0.03
CA SER A 236 0.09 -2.76 -1.17
C SER A 236 -1.24 -2.02 -1.29
N ALA A 237 -2.37 -2.75 -1.19
CA ALA A 237 -3.70 -2.16 -1.24
C ALA A 237 -3.92 -1.09 -0.16
N ARG A 238 -3.50 -1.36 1.09
CA ARG A 238 -3.59 -0.38 2.19
C ARG A 238 -2.79 0.89 1.91
N CYS A 239 -1.59 0.75 1.38
CA CYS A 239 -0.76 1.89 1.03
C CYS A 239 -1.40 2.75 -0.06
N LEU A 240 -1.92 2.13 -1.13
CA LEU A 240 -2.56 2.84 -2.24
C LEU A 240 -3.85 3.54 -1.82
N LEU A 241 -4.69 2.92 -0.97
CA LEU A 241 -5.89 3.55 -0.40
C LEU A 241 -5.55 4.75 0.49
N ARG A 242 -4.48 4.66 1.29
CA ARG A 242 -4.01 5.80 2.08
C ARG A 242 -3.45 6.92 1.20
N ALA A 243 -2.72 6.56 0.14
CA ALA A 243 -2.19 7.50 -0.82
C ALA A 243 -3.31 8.28 -1.53
N GLU A 244 -4.41 7.63 -1.87
CA GLU A 244 -5.53 8.22 -2.60
C GLU A 244 -6.08 9.47 -1.92
N ARG A 245 -6.35 9.42 -0.62
CA ARG A 245 -6.83 10.56 0.16
C ARG A 245 -5.88 11.75 0.08
N LEU A 246 -4.57 11.50 0.27
CA LEU A 246 -3.56 12.55 0.26
C LEU A 246 -3.34 13.14 -1.14
N VAL A 247 -3.37 12.30 -2.17
CA VAL A 247 -3.24 12.74 -3.56
C VAL A 247 -4.42 13.60 -3.97
N GLN A 248 -5.64 13.21 -3.63
CA GLN A 248 -6.84 14.01 -3.87
C GLN A 248 -6.79 15.35 -3.12
N GLU A 249 -6.41 15.33 -1.83
CA GLU A 249 -6.26 16.56 -1.03
C GLU A 249 -5.19 17.51 -1.60
N SER A 250 -4.12 16.97 -2.20
CA SER A 250 -3.05 17.78 -2.81
C SER A 250 -3.50 18.50 -4.08
N GLY A 251 -4.47 17.92 -4.80
CA GLY A 251 -4.94 18.40 -6.10
C GLY A 251 -4.04 18.06 -7.30
N SER A 252 -2.97 17.27 -7.11
CA SER A 252 -2.03 16.92 -8.19
C SER A 252 -2.62 15.90 -9.17
N LYS A 253 -2.89 16.32 -10.40
CA LYS A 253 -3.39 15.45 -11.47
C LYS A 253 -2.35 14.41 -11.87
N TYR A 254 -1.07 14.81 -11.98
CA TYR A 254 0.03 13.89 -12.23
C TYR A 254 0.07 12.73 -11.22
N ARG A 255 -0.04 13.03 -9.92
CA ARG A 255 -0.01 12.00 -8.87
C ARG A 255 -1.27 11.12 -8.89
N LEU A 256 -2.40 11.69 -9.27
CA LEU A 256 -3.64 10.94 -9.41
C LEU A 256 -3.55 9.93 -10.54
N ILE A 257 -3.04 10.32 -11.72
CA ILE A 257 -2.78 9.40 -12.83
C ILE A 257 -1.83 8.27 -12.40
N PHE A 258 -0.71 8.64 -11.77
CA PHE A 258 0.28 7.68 -11.28
C PHE A 258 -0.31 6.69 -10.27
N LEU A 259 -1.21 7.16 -9.39
CA LEU A 259 -1.94 6.32 -8.44
C LEU A 259 -2.89 5.35 -9.16
N ARG A 260 -3.69 5.83 -10.11
CA ARG A 260 -4.66 5.00 -10.85
C ARG A 260 -3.96 3.87 -11.62
N LEU A 261 -2.83 4.16 -12.27
CA LEU A 261 -2.02 3.14 -12.93
C LEU A 261 -1.53 2.05 -11.94
N ASN A 262 -1.04 2.46 -10.76
CA ASN A 262 -0.59 1.50 -9.74
C ASN A 262 -1.74 0.72 -9.09
N GLN A 263 -2.91 1.33 -8.93
CA GLN A 263 -4.12 0.63 -8.49
C GLN A 263 -4.56 -0.39 -9.53
N GLY A 264 -4.57 -0.03 -10.82
CA GLY A 264 -4.87 -0.95 -11.91
C GLY A 264 -3.93 -2.15 -11.91
N ASN A 265 -2.62 -1.93 -11.83
CA ASN A 265 -1.62 -3.00 -11.77
C ASN A 265 -1.80 -3.92 -10.54
N LEU A 266 -2.16 -3.34 -9.39
CA LEU A 266 -2.46 -4.14 -8.19
C LEU A 266 -3.71 -5.00 -8.38
N TRP A 267 -4.82 -4.41 -8.90
CA TRP A 267 -6.06 -5.15 -9.14
C TRP A 267 -5.87 -6.27 -10.17
N GLU A 268 -5.04 -6.03 -11.19
CA GLU A 268 -4.67 -7.03 -12.17
C GLU A 268 -3.92 -8.23 -11.54
N ARG A 269 -2.94 -7.96 -10.66
CA ARG A 269 -2.25 -9.00 -9.88
C ARG A 269 -3.19 -9.76 -8.95
N MET A 270 -4.20 -9.08 -8.40
CA MET A 270 -5.26 -9.69 -7.60
C MET A 270 -6.32 -10.43 -8.44
N LYS A 271 -6.18 -10.47 -9.77
CA LYS A 271 -7.13 -11.03 -10.73
C LYS A 271 -8.51 -10.36 -10.73
N LEU A 272 -8.59 -9.11 -10.32
CA LEU A 272 -9.78 -8.26 -10.34
C LEU A 272 -9.77 -7.40 -11.61
N LEU A 273 -9.87 -8.06 -12.78
CA LEU A 273 -9.63 -7.46 -14.09
C LEU A 273 -10.58 -6.31 -14.43
N ASP A 274 -11.83 -6.34 -13.96
CA ASP A 274 -12.79 -5.26 -14.19
C ASP A 274 -12.42 -3.99 -13.40
N LYS A 275 -11.97 -4.16 -12.14
CA LYS A 275 -11.46 -3.03 -11.36
C LYS A 275 -10.18 -2.45 -11.93
N ALA A 276 -9.32 -3.31 -12.49
CA ALA A 276 -8.12 -2.85 -13.19
C ALA A 276 -8.50 -2.00 -14.41
N GLY A 277 -9.46 -2.46 -15.21
CA GLY A 277 -9.98 -1.72 -16.37
C GLY A 277 -10.50 -0.35 -15.98
N GLN A 278 -11.35 -0.28 -14.97
CA GLN A 278 -11.88 0.99 -14.46
C GLN A 278 -10.78 1.97 -14.02
N ALA A 279 -9.76 1.48 -13.31
CA ALA A 279 -8.65 2.34 -12.89
C ALA A 279 -7.83 2.86 -14.09
N TYR A 280 -7.66 2.05 -15.15
CA TYR A 280 -7.00 2.47 -16.38
C TYR A 280 -7.83 3.44 -17.21
N GLU A 281 -9.17 3.30 -17.23
CA GLU A 281 -10.09 4.27 -17.85
C GLU A 281 -10.02 5.63 -17.16
N GLU A 282 -10.07 5.67 -15.82
CA GLU A 282 -9.89 6.89 -15.04
C GLU A 282 -8.52 7.55 -15.30
N ALA A 283 -7.46 6.75 -15.48
CA ALA A 283 -6.13 7.26 -15.84
C ALA A 283 -6.12 7.84 -17.28
N ALA A 284 -6.82 7.18 -18.22
CA ALA A 284 -6.92 7.62 -19.61
C ALA A 284 -7.65 8.96 -19.73
N GLU A 285 -8.77 9.15 -19.02
CA GLU A 285 -9.51 10.42 -18.97
C GLU A 285 -8.63 11.57 -18.49
N LEU A 286 -7.87 11.33 -17.41
CA LEU A 286 -6.94 12.34 -16.87
C LEU A 286 -5.78 12.64 -17.83
N LEU A 287 -5.24 11.64 -18.54
CA LEU A 287 -4.16 11.82 -19.52
C LEU A 287 -4.63 12.55 -20.77
N ALA A 288 -5.91 12.43 -21.14
CA ALA A 288 -6.47 13.21 -22.25
C ALA A 288 -6.50 14.72 -21.93
N GLU A 289 -6.68 15.09 -20.65
CA GLU A 289 -6.64 16.49 -20.20
C GLU A 289 -5.20 16.97 -19.92
N PHE A 290 -4.36 16.09 -19.35
CA PHE A 290 -2.98 16.37 -18.96
C PHE A 290 -2.01 15.36 -19.58
N PRO A 291 -1.61 15.56 -20.86
CA PRO A 291 -0.73 14.61 -21.58
C PRO A 291 0.64 14.51 -20.93
N ILE A 292 1.05 13.30 -20.57
CA ILE A 292 2.35 12.99 -19.99
C ILE A 292 2.91 11.76 -20.69
N PRO A 293 3.88 11.90 -21.59
CA PRO A 293 4.32 10.83 -22.49
C PRO A 293 4.73 9.52 -21.78
N GLU A 294 5.43 9.63 -20.64
CA GLU A 294 5.82 8.46 -19.84
C GLU A 294 4.61 7.67 -19.34
N LEU A 295 3.58 8.37 -18.84
CA LEU A 295 2.39 7.73 -18.28
C LEU A 295 1.42 7.24 -19.38
N GLU A 296 1.41 7.87 -20.56
CA GLU A 296 0.68 7.39 -21.73
C GLU A 296 1.21 6.05 -22.22
N ILE A 297 2.55 5.92 -22.32
CA ILE A 297 3.21 4.66 -22.67
C ILE A 297 2.88 3.60 -21.63
N TRP A 298 3.01 3.91 -20.35
CA TRP A 298 2.70 2.97 -19.28
C TRP A 298 1.23 2.53 -19.31
N LEU A 299 0.30 3.46 -19.47
CA LEU A 299 -1.12 3.14 -19.62
C LEU A 299 -1.37 2.19 -20.81
N GLY A 300 -0.77 2.49 -21.95
CA GLY A 300 -0.90 1.66 -23.15
C GLY A 300 -0.39 0.23 -22.94
N ILE A 301 0.77 0.07 -22.30
CA ILE A 301 1.30 -1.25 -21.90
C ILE A 301 0.32 -1.96 -20.96
N SER A 302 -0.16 -1.28 -19.93
CA SER A 302 -1.08 -1.85 -18.95
C SER A 302 -2.41 -2.28 -19.58
N GLN A 303 -2.95 -1.50 -20.52
CA GLN A 303 -4.16 -1.84 -21.28
C GLN A 303 -3.94 -3.05 -22.19
N ALA A 304 -2.77 -3.13 -22.87
CA ALA A 304 -2.43 -4.29 -23.69
C ALA A 304 -2.32 -5.57 -22.85
N LEU A 305 -1.69 -5.49 -21.66
CA LEU A 305 -1.60 -6.61 -20.72
C LEU A 305 -2.97 -7.04 -20.19
N LEU A 306 -3.82 -6.08 -19.82
CA LEU A 306 -5.18 -6.39 -19.37
C LEU A 306 -6.00 -7.08 -20.47
N THR A 307 -5.90 -6.59 -21.71
CA THR A 307 -6.54 -7.17 -22.90
C THR A 307 -6.05 -8.60 -23.15
N PHE A 308 -4.76 -8.82 -23.02
CA PHE A 308 -4.14 -10.14 -23.11
C PHE A 308 -4.68 -11.10 -22.02
N LYS A 309 -4.74 -10.64 -20.75
CA LYS A 309 -5.26 -11.45 -19.63
C LYS A 309 -6.75 -11.73 -19.71
N LYS A 310 -7.52 -10.90 -20.42
CA LYS A 310 -8.92 -11.15 -20.79
C LYS A 310 -9.09 -12.17 -21.93
N GLY A 311 -7.99 -12.59 -22.56
CA GLY A 311 -8.00 -13.61 -23.63
C GLY A 311 -8.09 -13.02 -25.05
N HIS A 312 -8.08 -11.70 -25.21
CA HIS A 312 -8.14 -11.02 -26.51
C HIS A 312 -6.75 -10.86 -27.11
N LEU A 313 -6.10 -11.98 -27.49
CA LEU A 313 -4.67 -12.02 -27.86
C LEU A 313 -4.31 -11.14 -29.05
N SER A 314 -5.12 -11.18 -30.13
CA SER A 314 -4.86 -10.39 -31.35
C SER A 314 -4.98 -8.89 -31.10
N GLU A 315 -5.95 -8.46 -30.29
CA GLU A 315 -6.14 -7.07 -29.90
C GLU A 315 -4.97 -6.58 -29.02
N ALA A 316 -4.55 -7.39 -28.06
CA ALA A 316 -3.40 -7.10 -27.22
C ALA A 316 -2.13 -6.90 -28.03
N LEU A 317 -1.88 -7.77 -29.03
CA LEU A 317 -0.74 -7.65 -29.94
C LEU A 317 -0.81 -6.38 -30.78
N HIS A 318 -2.01 -6.02 -31.26
CA HIS A 318 -2.19 -4.77 -32.00
C HIS A 318 -1.90 -3.53 -31.12
N LEU A 319 -2.41 -3.53 -29.88
CA LEU A 319 -2.16 -2.45 -28.93
C LEU A 319 -0.69 -2.28 -28.63
N ILE A 320 0.03 -3.36 -28.30
CA ILE A 320 1.46 -3.27 -27.93
C ILE A 320 2.32 -2.82 -29.12
N ARG A 321 2.03 -3.25 -30.35
CA ARG A 321 2.70 -2.79 -31.58
C ARG A 321 2.46 -1.30 -31.85
N ARG A 322 1.26 -0.81 -31.60
CA ARG A 322 0.95 0.63 -31.71
C ARG A 322 1.76 1.44 -30.70
N ILE A 323 1.91 0.95 -29.46
CA ILE A 323 2.77 1.62 -28.47
C ILE A 323 4.25 1.58 -28.88
N HIS A 324 4.71 0.44 -29.39
CA HIS A 324 6.08 0.31 -29.91
C HIS A 324 6.37 1.35 -31.02
N HIS A 325 5.48 1.47 -31.99
CA HIS A 325 5.57 2.46 -33.05
C HIS A 325 5.57 3.90 -32.51
N HIS A 326 4.68 4.21 -31.56
CA HIS A 326 4.63 5.52 -30.92
C HIS A 326 5.95 5.88 -30.18
N ILE A 327 6.57 4.92 -29.49
CA ILE A 327 7.87 5.09 -28.84
C ILE A 327 8.94 5.45 -29.88
N GLN A 328 8.97 4.74 -31.01
CA GLN A 328 9.93 4.98 -32.07
C GLN A 328 9.76 6.35 -32.77
N GLU A 329 8.50 6.71 -33.09
CA GLU A 329 8.20 8.01 -33.71
C GLU A 329 8.55 9.20 -32.81
N LYS A 330 8.31 9.08 -31.50
CA LYS A 330 8.59 10.17 -30.54
C LYS A 330 10.06 10.18 -30.07
N GLY A 331 10.87 9.18 -30.46
CA GLY A 331 12.26 9.06 -30.01
C GLY A 331 12.37 8.90 -28.49
N LEU A 332 11.41 8.19 -27.87
CA LEU A 332 11.33 7.96 -26.43
C LEU A 332 11.87 6.55 -26.12
N PRO A 333 13.14 6.32 -25.81
CA PRO A 333 13.69 4.98 -25.54
C PRO A 333 13.19 4.38 -24.23
N LEU A 334 12.30 5.11 -23.56
CA LEU A 334 11.68 4.72 -22.29
C LEU A 334 10.76 3.52 -22.53
N HIS A 335 10.92 2.47 -21.71
CA HIS A 335 10.09 1.26 -21.76
C HIS A 335 10.16 0.46 -23.08
N GLU A 336 11.09 0.73 -23.99
CA GLU A 336 11.22 -0.02 -25.23
C GLU A 336 11.48 -1.51 -24.99
N ASP A 337 12.34 -1.84 -24.02
CA ASP A 337 12.61 -3.18 -23.54
C ASP A 337 11.36 -3.87 -23.02
N THR A 338 10.58 -3.20 -22.18
CA THR A 338 9.31 -3.71 -21.63
C THR A 338 8.30 -4.00 -22.74
N VAL A 339 8.17 -3.08 -23.70
CA VAL A 339 7.27 -3.26 -24.86
C VAL A 339 7.70 -4.46 -25.70
N LEU A 340 9.00 -4.58 -26.01
CA LEU A 340 9.53 -5.74 -26.77
C LEU A 340 9.30 -7.06 -26.04
N VAL A 341 9.47 -7.11 -24.72
CA VAL A 341 9.16 -8.31 -23.93
C VAL A 341 7.70 -8.71 -24.10
N HIS A 342 6.76 -7.79 -23.92
CA HIS A 342 5.34 -8.08 -24.04
C HIS A 342 4.94 -8.41 -25.49
N GLU A 343 5.49 -7.70 -26.48
CA GLU A 343 5.27 -8.04 -27.90
C GLU A 343 5.71 -9.47 -28.19
N GLY A 344 6.94 -9.84 -27.78
CA GLY A 344 7.46 -11.19 -27.96
C GLY A 344 6.60 -12.25 -27.24
N CYS A 345 6.17 -11.98 -25.99
CA CYS A 345 5.29 -12.86 -25.24
C CYS A 345 3.95 -13.06 -25.96
N PHE A 346 3.34 -12.00 -26.48
CA PHE A 346 2.06 -12.07 -27.17
C PHE A 346 2.20 -12.84 -28.52
N LEU A 347 3.30 -12.63 -29.25
CA LEU A 347 3.62 -13.38 -30.47
C LEU A 347 3.72 -14.88 -30.20
N LEU A 348 4.42 -15.28 -29.14
CA LEU A 348 4.52 -16.69 -28.77
C LEU A 348 3.11 -17.30 -28.49
N ARG A 349 2.25 -16.55 -27.82
CA ARG A 349 0.89 -16.99 -27.48
C ARG A 349 -0.07 -16.98 -28.67
N THR A 350 0.20 -16.16 -29.70
CA THR A 350 -0.60 -16.14 -30.94
C THR A 350 -0.08 -17.14 -31.99
N GLY A 351 0.99 -17.89 -31.70
CA GLY A 351 1.56 -18.91 -32.58
C GLY A 351 2.66 -18.43 -33.53
N SER A 352 3.00 -17.13 -33.53
CA SER A 352 4.11 -16.57 -34.30
C SER A 352 5.46 -16.78 -33.58
N ILE A 353 5.81 -18.08 -33.36
CA ILE A 353 6.86 -18.45 -32.40
C ILE A 353 8.23 -17.89 -32.81
N ARG A 354 8.64 -18.01 -34.09
CA ARG A 354 9.95 -17.55 -34.54
C ARG A 354 10.11 -16.04 -34.40
N GLU A 355 9.09 -15.27 -34.83
CA GLU A 355 9.07 -13.80 -34.71
C GLU A 355 9.13 -13.39 -33.23
N GLY A 356 8.40 -14.09 -32.34
CA GLY A 356 8.42 -13.86 -30.90
C GLY A 356 9.81 -14.07 -30.29
N LEU A 357 10.50 -15.17 -30.68
CA LEU A 357 11.86 -15.45 -30.21
C LEU A 357 12.87 -14.39 -30.67
N ASP A 358 12.76 -13.89 -31.91
CA ASP A 358 13.62 -12.81 -32.44
C ASP A 358 13.40 -11.50 -31.67
N ILE A 359 12.16 -11.12 -31.43
CA ILE A 359 11.83 -9.92 -30.63
C ILE A 359 12.37 -10.04 -29.19
N LEU A 360 12.19 -11.20 -28.56
CA LEU A 360 12.73 -11.44 -27.21
C LEU A 360 14.26 -11.43 -27.17
N SER A 361 14.94 -11.84 -28.24
CA SER A 361 16.40 -11.74 -28.32
C SER A 361 16.87 -10.29 -28.37
N ARG A 362 16.15 -9.44 -29.10
CA ARG A 362 16.40 -7.98 -29.11
C ARG A 362 16.16 -7.38 -27.72
N ALA A 363 15.06 -7.75 -27.07
CA ALA A 363 14.76 -7.32 -25.69
C ALA A 363 15.86 -7.74 -24.72
N ALA A 364 16.41 -8.98 -24.86
CA ALA A 364 17.49 -9.48 -24.02
C ALA A 364 18.75 -8.61 -24.14
N SER A 365 19.15 -8.24 -25.35
CA SER A 365 20.33 -7.37 -25.58
C SER A 365 20.18 -6.00 -24.90
N LEU A 366 18.99 -5.41 -24.93
CA LEU A 366 18.69 -4.15 -24.22
C LEU A 366 18.74 -4.33 -22.70
N ALA A 367 18.08 -5.35 -22.16
CA ALA A 367 18.04 -5.64 -20.73
C ALA A 367 19.43 -5.98 -20.16
N GLU A 368 20.28 -6.68 -20.92
CA GLU A 368 21.67 -6.95 -20.56
C GLU A 368 22.50 -5.68 -20.47
N SER A 369 22.36 -4.76 -21.43
CA SER A 369 23.08 -3.47 -21.43
C SER A 369 22.71 -2.63 -20.20
N ARG A 370 21.48 -2.76 -19.69
CA ARG A 370 20.96 -2.07 -18.52
C ARG A 370 21.12 -2.85 -17.21
N LYS A 371 21.57 -4.11 -17.28
CA LYS A 371 21.71 -5.05 -16.13
C LYS A 371 20.37 -5.29 -15.40
N GLU A 372 19.27 -5.37 -16.11
CA GLU A 372 17.92 -5.58 -15.59
C GLU A 372 17.63 -7.08 -15.40
N LEU A 373 18.10 -7.65 -14.30
CA LEU A 373 18.02 -9.09 -14.04
C LEU A 373 16.57 -9.62 -13.96
N GLY A 374 15.63 -8.83 -13.46
CA GLY A 374 14.21 -9.22 -13.41
C GLY A 374 13.63 -9.38 -14.83
N THR A 375 13.83 -8.41 -15.70
CA THR A 375 13.44 -8.44 -17.11
C THR A 375 14.08 -9.61 -17.83
N LEU A 376 15.39 -9.85 -17.60
CA LEU A 376 16.11 -11.01 -18.17
C LEU A 376 15.54 -12.35 -17.73
N SER A 377 15.05 -12.46 -16.47
CA SER A 377 14.43 -13.71 -16.01
C SER A 377 13.12 -14.00 -16.75
N THR A 378 12.30 -12.98 -17.00
CA THR A 378 11.06 -13.10 -17.78
C THR A 378 11.33 -13.44 -19.25
N ILE A 379 12.28 -12.74 -19.87
CA ILE A 379 12.70 -13.05 -21.24
C ILE A 379 13.18 -14.50 -21.37
N ALA A 380 14.05 -14.95 -20.45
CA ALA A 380 14.57 -16.31 -20.48
C ALA A 380 13.47 -17.36 -20.28
N LEU A 381 12.46 -17.06 -19.45
CA LEU A 381 11.29 -17.93 -19.28
C LEU A 381 10.51 -18.10 -20.61
N TYR A 382 10.27 -16.99 -21.30
CA TYR A 382 9.55 -17.01 -22.58
C TYR A 382 10.36 -17.54 -23.73
N GLN A 383 11.68 -17.35 -23.76
CA GLN A 383 12.59 -18.02 -24.68
C GLN A 383 12.51 -19.55 -24.51
N ALA A 384 12.56 -20.02 -23.23
CA ALA A 384 12.39 -21.45 -22.95
C ALA A 384 11.04 -21.97 -23.44
N PHE A 385 9.98 -21.20 -23.26
CA PHE A 385 8.63 -21.56 -23.70
C PHE A 385 8.53 -21.60 -25.23
N GLY A 386 9.08 -20.64 -25.95
CA GLY A 386 9.07 -20.63 -27.42
C GLY A 386 9.88 -21.78 -28.03
N HIS A 387 11.08 -22.08 -27.50
CA HIS A 387 11.86 -23.24 -27.94
C HIS A 387 11.17 -24.58 -27.64
N GLU A 388 10.48 -24.67 -26.51
CA GLU A 388 9.68 -25.88 -26.17
C GLU A 388 8.56 -26.07 -27.17
N GLN A 389 7.85 -25.01 -27.56
CA GLN A 389 6.78 -25.09 -28.59
C GLN A 389 7.32 -25.51 -29.98
N LEU A 390 8.58 -25.24 -30.28
CA LEU A 390 9.24 -25.73 -31.48
C LEU A 390 9.78 -27.16 -31.34
N GLY A 391 9.59 -27.82 -30.20
CA GLY A 391 10.12 -29.14 -29.89
C GLY A 391 11.65 -29.16 -29.64
N GLN A 392 12.26 -28.02 -29.48
CA GLN A 392 13.69 -27.83 -29.26
C GLN A 392 14.04 -27.93 -27.76
N ARG A 393 14.12 -29.17 -27.28
CA ARG A 393 14.22 -29.44 -25.83
C ARG A 393 15.52 -28.91 -25.20
N GLU A 394 16.66 -29.10 -25.86
CA GLU A 394 17.98 -28.64 -25.34
C GLU A 394 18.04 -27.11 -25.21
N PRO A 395 17.71 -26.31 -26.24
CA PRO A 395 17.62 -24.86 -26.10
C PRO A 395 16.63 -24.41 -25.03
N ALA A 396 15.46 -25.09 -24.90
CA ALA A 396 14.48 -24.77 -23.87
C ALA A 396 15.03 -24.99 -22.46
N LEU A 397 15.80 -26.07 -22.22
CA LEU A 397 16.47 -26.33 -20.95
C LEU A 397 17.56 -25.30 -20.64
N GLU A 398 18.37 -24.94 -21.66
CA GLU A 398 19.39 -23.91 -21.50
C GLU A 398 18.78 -22.56 -21.06
N TRP A 399 17.74 -22.11 -21.75
CA TRP A 399 17.06 -20.87 -21.42
C TRP A 399 16.36 -20.92 -20.06
N LEU A 400 15.77 -22.06 -19.67
CA LEU A 400 15.18 -22.23 -18.33
C LEU A 400 16.28 -22.18 -17.25
N GLY A 401 17.46 -22.71 -17.52
CA GLY A 401 18.65 -22.59 -16.68
C GLY A 401 19.11 -21.11 -16.52
N LYS A 402 19.14 -20.35 -17.63
CA LYS A 402 19.42 -18.90 -17.61
C LYS A 402 18.38 -18.13 -16.79
N CYS A 403 17.10 -18.50 -16.91
CA CYS A 403 16.03 -17.93 -16.10
C CYS A 403 16.29 -18.12 -14.60
N LEU A 404 16.57 -19.34 -14.16
CA LEU A 404 16.88 -19.65 -12.77
C LEU A 404 18.13 -18.92 -12.27
N SER A 405 19.17 -18.83 -13.09
CA SER A 405 20.38 -18.07 -12.77
C SER A 405 20.12 -16.56 -12.62
N ALA A 406 19.27 -15.99 -13.47
CA ALA A 406 18.88 -14.59 -13.36
C ALA A 406 18.09 -14.34 -12.06
N VAL A 407 17.16 -15.23 -11.70
CA VAL A 407 16.41 -15.19 -10.44
C VAL A 407 17.33 -15.30 -9.23
N GLU A 408 18.32 -16.18 -9.27
CA GLU A 408 19.29 -16.35 -8.19
C GLU A 408 20.11 -15.07 -7.96
N ARG A 409 20.56 -14.44 -9.03
CA ARG A 409 21.33 -13.19 -9.00
C ARG A 409 20.51 -11.99 -8.56
N SER A 410 19.25 -11.89 -9.01
CA SER A 410 18.34 -10.80 -8.64
C SER A 410 17.73 -10.99 -7.27
N ARG A 411 17.69 -12.22 -6.74
CA ARG A 411 16.92 -12.64 -5.56
C ARG A 411 15.43 -12.30 -5.65
N SER A 412 14.94 -11.99 -6.85
CA SER A 412 13.54 -11.68 -7.14
C SER A 412 12.88 -12.84 -7.86
N PHE A 413 11.80 -13.34 -7.28
CA PHE A 413 11.00 -14.42 -7.85
C PHE A 413 9.70 -13.91 -8.48
N GLN A 414 9.32 -12.66 -8.18
CA GLN A 414 7.96 -12.20 -8.45
C GLN A 414 7.68 -12.09 -9.94
N GLU A 415 8.63 -11.63 -10.74
CA GLU A 415 8.48 -11.47 -12.19
C GLU A 415 8.11 -12.78 -12.88
N ILE A 416 8.77 -13.89 -12.49
CA ILE A 416 8.45 -15.21 -13.05
C ILE A 416 7.23 -15.87 -12.40
N LEU A 417 6.87 -15.46 -11.17
CA LEU A 417 5.65 -15.91 -10.50
C LEU A 417 4.40 -15.23 -11.08
N ASP A 418 4.52 -14.04 -11.62
CA ASP A 418 3.45 -13.38 -12.36
C ASP A 418 3.11 -14.18 -13.66
N GLU A 419 4.10 -14.89 -14.22
CA GLU A 419 3.98 -15.81 -15.37
C GLU A 419 3.81 -17.28 -14.95
N ARG A 420 3.09 -17.50 -13.85
CA ARG A 420 2.95 -18.80 -13.18
C ARG A 420 2.51 -19.94 -14.10
N GLU A 421 1.62 -19.67 -15.04
CA GLU A 421 1.09 -20.73 -15.95
C GLU A 421 2.18 -21.24 -16.89
N THR A 422 2.92 -20.33 -17.52
CA THR A 422 4.06 -20.66 -18.39
C THR A 422 5.13 -21.40 -17.60
N LEU A 423 5.47 -20.89 -16.42
CA LEU A 423 6.46 -21.49 -15.53
C LEU A 423 6.07 -22.93 -15.12
N VAL A 424 4.82 -23.13 -14.69
CA VAL A 424 4.32 -24.46 -14.28
C VAL A 424 4.36 -25.44 -15.44
N SER A 425 3.96 -25.01 -16.64
CA SER A 425 4.03 -25.84 -17.85
C SER A 425 5.45 -26.30 -18.14
N LEU A 426 6.42 -25.38 -18.18
CA LEU A 426 7.83 -25.68 -18.41
C LEU A 426 8.42 -26.60 -17.33
N LEU A 427 8.12 -26.34 -16.06
CA LEU A 427 8.59 -27.19 -14.96
C LEU A 427 7.98 -28.59 -15.00
N HIS A 428 6.76 -28.75 -15.53
CA HIS A 428 6.19 -30.07 -15.77
C HIS A 428 6.90 -30.82 -16.88
N LEU A 429 7.29 -30.16 -17.97
CA LEU A 429 7.91 -30.79 -19.11
C LEU A 429 9.41 -31.03 -18.92
N LEU A 430 10.11 -30.04 -18.39
CA LEU A 430 11.56 -29.99 -18.35
C LEU A 430 12.16 -30.14 -16.93
N GLY A 431 11.35 -29.99 -15.89
CA GLY A 431 11.84 -29.87 -14.53
C GLY A 431 12.69 -31.04 -14.03
N ASP A 432 12.52 -32.28 -14.54
CA ASP A 432 13.33 -33.43 -14.13
C ASP A 432 14.78 -33.37 -14.61
N ASN A 433 15.03 -32.63 -15.67
CA ASN A 433 16.35 -32.45 -16.27
C ASN A 433 17.13 -31.26 -15.67
N LEU A 434 16.45 -30.44 -14.82
CA LEU A 434 17.10 -29.33 -14.16
C LEU A 434 17.89 -29.81 -12.93
N PRO A 435 19.05 -29.20 -12.64
CA PRO A 435 19.75 -29.46 -11.38
C PRO A 435 18.92 -29.00 -10.19
N LEU A 436 18.92 -29.77 -9.12
CA LEU A 436 18.31 -29.37 -7.86
C LEU A 436 19.20 -28.31 -7.19
N THR A 437 18.72 -27.07 -7.22
CA THR A 437 19.35 -25.92 -6.57
C THR A 437 18.41 -25.32 -5.52
N ASP A 438 18.97 -24.54 -4.60
CA ASP A 438 18.17 -23.78 -3.62
C ASP A 438 17.17 -22.86 -4.30
N THR A 439 17.56 -22.25 -5.43
CA THR A 439 16.69 -21.37 -6.24
C THR A 439 15.50 -22.13 -6.81
N LEU A 440 15.73 -23.30 -7.42
CA LEU A 440 14.65 -24.15 -7.95
C LEU A 440 13.73 -24.62 -6.81
N SER A 441 14.31 -25.06 -5.71
CA SER A 441 13.54 -25.52 -4.55
C SER A 441 12.68 -24.41 -3.96
N THR A 442 13.25 -23.21 -3.76
CA THR A 442 12.53 -22.02 -3.30
C THR A 442 11.41 -21.62 -4.28
N LEU A 443 11.69 -21.69 -5.58
CA LEU A 443 10.70 -21.40 -6.61
C LEU A 443 9.52 -22.37 -6.55
N LEU A 444 9.77 -23.66 -6.40
CA LEU A 444 8.73 -24.69 -6.28
C LEU A 444 7.87 -24.48 -5.03
N VAL A 445 8.48 -24.03 -3.91
CA VAL A 445 7.75 -23.64 -2.70
C VAL A 445 6.83 -22.44 -2.99
N LYS A 446 7.33 -21.42 -3.65
CA LYS A 446 6.57 -20.20 -3.99
C LYS A 446 5.45 -20.44 -5.02
N VAL A 447 5.70 -21.28 -6.00
CA VAL A 447 4.69 -21.68 -7.02
C VAL A 447 3.52 -22.43 -6.37
N ARG A 448 3.73 -23.12 -5.23
CA ARG A 448 2.68 -23.82 -4.47
C ARG A 448 1.87 -24.79 -5.32
N HIS A 449 2.52 -25.49 -6.27
CA HIS A 449 1.84 -26.45 -7.14
C HIS A 449 2.00 -27.88 -6.60
N PRO A 450 0.92 -28.55 -6.11
CA PRO A 450 1.04 -29.82 -5.38
C PRO A 450 1.72 -30.93 -6.18
N ALA A 451 1.48 -31.02 -7.49
CA ALA A 451 2.06 -32.06 -8.35
C ALA A 451 3.58 -31.87 -8.52
N LEU A 452 4.05 -30.62 -8.71
CA LEU A 452 5.48 -30.32 -8.81
C LEU A 452 6.21 -30.61 -7.50
N VAL A 453 5.63 -30.20 -6.37
CA VAL A 453 6.20 -30.51 -5.05
C VAL A 453 6.25 -32.01 -4.82
N LYS A 454 5.18 -32.75 -5.14
CA LYS A 454 5.15 -34.21 -5.04
C LYS A 454 6.24 -34.88 -5.91
N ARG A 455 6.52 -34.33 -7.07
CA ARG A 455 7.57 -34.80 -7.99
C ARG A 455 8.96 -34.55 -7.42
N LEU A 456 9.22 -33.32 -6.92
CA LEU A 456 10.46 -32.98 -6.23
C LEU A 456 10.75 -33.91 -5.05
N LEU A 457 9.76 -34.17 -4.22
CA LEU A 457 9.88 -35.04 -3.05
C LEU A 457 10.12 -36.51 -3.37
N ARG A 458 9.91 -36.95 -4.61
CA ARG A 458 10.20 -38.34 -5.05
C ARG A 458 11.62 -38.54 -5.56
N ARG A 459 12.36 -37.47 -5.87
CA ARG A 459 13.65 -37.55 -6.55
C ARG A 459 14.74 -38.19 -5.67
N SER A 460 14.96 -37.65 -4.48
CA SER A 460 16.01 -38.13 -3.59
C SER A 460 15.84 -37.56 -2.18
N PRO A 461 16.54 -38.09 -1.17
CA PRO A 461 16.62 -37.49 0.13
C PRO A 461 17.12 -36.04 0.09
N GLU A 462 18.12 -35.74 -0.77
CA GLU A 462 18.66 -34.38 -0.96
C GLU A 462 17.57 -33.41 -1.46
N GLY A 463 16.75 -33.83 -2.41
CA GLY A 463 15.62 -33.04 -2.92
C GLY A 463 14.59 -32.74 -1.83
N LYS A 464 14.33 -33.68 -0.94
CA LYS A 464 13.47 -33.47 0.24
C LYS A 464 14.07 -32.49 1.22
N LEU A 465 15.38 -32.60 1.49
CA LEU A 465 16.11 -31.68 2.37
C LEU A 465 16.12 -30.25 1.81
N LEU A 466 16.43 -30.09 0.52
CA LEU A 466 16.36 -28.79 -0.16
C LEU A 466 14.97 -28.16 -0.05
N PHE A 467 13.91 -28.95 -0.26
CA PHE A 467 12.54 -28.48 -0.06
C PHE A 467 12.30 -28.00 1.37
N LEU A 468 12.70 -28.81 2.37
CA LEU A 468 12.52 -28.46 3.78
C LEU A 468 13.34 -27.20 4.17
N CYS A 469 14.56 -27.07 3.67
CA CYS A 469 15.42 -25.90 3.92
C CYS A 469 14.91 -24.63 3.22
N SER A 470 14.22 -24.76 2.09
CA SER A 470 13.63 -23.64 1.37
C SER A 470 12.33 -23.13 1.99
N LEU A 471 11.72 -23.92 2.92
CA LEU A 471 10.48 -23.51 3.59
C LEU A 471 10.76 -22.53 4.71
N LYS A 472 10.20 -21.33 4.60
CA LYS A 472 10.10 -20.44 5.75
C LYS A 472 9.02 -20.98 6.71
N VAL A 473 9.18 -20.71 8.01
CA VAL A 473 8.26 -21.20 9.05
C VAL A 473 6.79 -20.87 8.73
N HIS A 474 6.50 -19.67 8.22
CA HIS A 474 5.15 -19.23 7.85
C HIS A 474 4.60 -19.89 6.57
N GLU A 475 5.44 -20.52 5.75
CA GLU A 475 5.05 -21.22 4.53
C GLU A 475 4.70 -22.70 4.77
N ALA A 476 5.16 -23.24 5.91
CA ALA A 476 5.00 -24.65 6.26
C ALA A 476 3.52 -25.10 6.27
N GLY A 477 2.60 -24.21 6.64
CA GLY A 477 1.18 -24.47 6.64
C GLY A 477 0.60 -24.86 5.27
N HIS A 478 1.14 -24.29 4.17
CA HIS A 478 0.69 -24.61 2.81
C HIS A 478 1.07 -26.02 2.35
N PHE A 479 2.13 -26.59 2.94
CA PHE A 479 2.67 -27.92 2.58
C PHE A 479 2.42 -28.97 3.65
N ARG A 480 1.44 -28.74 4.50
CA ARG A 480 1.10 -29.61 5.62
C ARG A 480 1.02 -31.09 5.25
N SER A 481 0.29 -31.45 4.18
CA SER A 481 0.10 -32.85 3.78
C SER A 481 1.41 -33.53 3.39
N GLN A 482 2.36 -32.77 2.85
CA GLN A 482 3.69 -33.19 2.50
C GLN A 482 4.57 -33.35 3.76
N LEU A 483 4.54 -32.37 4.65
CA LEU A 483 5.31 -32.38 5.89
C LEU A 483 4.89 -33.53 6.83
N VAL A 484 3.57 -33.79 6.94
CA VAL A 484 3.07 -34.93 7.73
C VAL A 484 3.63 -36.27 7.20
N LYS A 485 3.75 -36.42 5.88
CA LYS A 485 4.38 -37.64 5.29
C LYS A 485 5.87 -37.70 5.53
N LEU A 486 6.59 -36.58 5.38
CA LEU A 486 8.03 -36.51 5.60
C LEU A 486 8.45 -36.71 7.08
N ARG A 487 7.53 -36.55 8.01
CA ARG A 487 7.76 -36.87 9.43
C ARG A 487 8.16 -38.33 9.67
N SER A 488 7.68 -39.24 8.81
CA SER A 488 7.95 -40.68 8.85
C SER A 488 8.85 -41.13 7.69
N ASP A 489 9.61 -40.23 7.09
CA ASP A 489 10.51 -40.54 5.98
C ASP A 489 11.58 -41.55 6.40
N PRO A 490 12.02 -42.49 5.54
CA PRO A 490 13.08 -43.44 5.84
C PRO A 490 14.42 -42.75 6.13
N ASP A 491 14.68 -41.57 5.54
CA ASP A 491 15.90 -40.81 5.80
C ASP A 491 15.86 -40.09 7.15
N ARG A 492 16.95 -40.20 7.94
CA ARG A 492 17.07 -39.67 9.31
C ARG A 492 17.10 -38.14 9.31
N GLU A 493 17.83 -37.51 8.37
CA GLU A 493 17.98 -36.06 8.32
C GLU A 493 16.69 -35.39 7.84
N VAL A 494 16.03 -35.98 6.85
CA VAL A 494 14.70 -35.53 6.39
C VAL A 494 13.71 -35.52 7.55
N ARG A 495 13.66 -36.63 8.34
CA ARG A 495 12.80 -36.70 9.54
C ARG A 495 13.13 -35.62 10.56
N ARG A 496 14.43 -35.43 10.86
CA ARG A 496 14.91 -34.46 11.86
C ARG A 496 14.54 -33.01 11.43
N THR A 497 14.87 -32.65 10.19
CA THR A 497 14.62 -31.31 9.65
C THR A 497 13.12 -31.03 9.57
N CYS A 498 12.32 -32.02 9.15
CA CYS A 498 10.87 -31.90 9.11
C CYS A 498 10.27 -31.67 10.51
N ARG A 499 10.72 -32.44 11.53
CA ARG A 499 10.27 -32.27 12.92
C ARG A 499 10.66 -30.91 13.49
N MET A 500 11.87 -30.43 13.20
CA MET A 500 12.33 -29.10 13.62
C MET A 500 11.48 -28.00 12.99
N LEU A 501 11.19 -28.08 11.69
CA LEU A 501 10.32 -27.11 11.00
C LEU A 501 8.90 -27.11 11.56
N LEU A 502 8.32 -28.28 11.78
CA LEU A 502 6.99 -28.40 12.38
C LEU A 502 6.98 -27.85 13.82
N GLY A 503 8.01 -28.11 14.61
CA GLY A 503 8.15 -27.57 15.96
C GLY A 503 8.30 -26.05 15.96
N ASN A 504 9.14 -25.51 15.09
CA ASN A 504 9.31 -24.06 14.93
C ASN A 504 8.02 -23.39 14.44
N TRP A 505 7.33 -23.99 13.47
CA TRP A 505 6.04 -23.50 13.01
C TRP A 505 5.00 -23.50 14.15
N GLN A 506 4.93 -24.57 14.93
CA GLN A 506 4.08 -24.66 16.10
C GLN A 506 4.32 -23.54 17.11
N GLN A 507 5.59 -23.09 17.27
CA GLN A 507 5.96 -22.01 18.18
C GLN A 507 5.67 -20.60 17.63
N HIS A 508 5.61 -20.41 16.31
CA HIS A 508 5.56 -19.10 15.66
C HIS A 508 4.31 -18.85 14.81
N ALA A 509 3.43 -19.86 14.67
CA ALA A 509 2.19 -19.71 13.90
C ALA A 509 1.35 -18.56 14.46
N SER A 510 1.05 -17.58 13.65
CA SER A 510 0.24 -16.42 14.02
C SER A 510 -1.12 -16.44 13.32
N CYS A 511 -2.17 -16.21 14.07
CA CYS A 511 -3.52 -16.03 13.56
C CYS A 511 -3.97 -14.59 13.76
N ARG A 512 -4.59 -13.98 12.74
CA ARG A 512 -5.23 -12.67 12.85
C ARG A 512 -6.71 -12.83 12.62
N VAL A 513 -7.51 -12.33 13.56
CA VAL A 513 -8.97 -12.43 13.53
C VAL A 513 -9.54 -11.03 13.59
N TYR A 514 -10.32 -10.68 12.58
CA TYR A 514 -11.04 -9.41 12.48
C TYR A 514 -12.52 -9.69 12.69
N THR A 515 -13.12 -9.00 13.64
CA THR A 515 -14.51 -9.19 14.07
C THR A 515 -15.27 -7.87 14.25
N LEU A 516 -14.56 -6.75 14.25
CA LEU A 516 -15.16 -5.41 14.31
C LEU A 516 -15.55 -4.96 12.91
N GLY A 517 -16.73 -5.33 12.46
CA GLY A 517 -17.25 -5.29 11.10
C GLY A 517 -17.32 -6.68 10.47
N ALA A 518 -17.04 -6.78 9.17
CA ALA A 518 -17.06 -8.06 8.45
C ALA A 518 -16.00 -9.04 8.98
N PHE A 519 -16.42 -10.28 9.23
CA PHE A 519 -15.54 -11.32 9.75
C PHE A 519 -14.46 -11.73 8.74
N ARG A 520 -13.20 -11.70 9.19
CA ARG A 520 -12.05 -12.21 8.43
C ARG A 520 -11.08 -12.89 9.37
N ALA A 521 -10.58 -14.05 9.00
CA ALA A 521 -9.55 -14.76 9.72
C ALA A 521 -8.38 -15.09 8.79
N PHE A 522 -7.18 -14.93 9.30
CA PHE A 522 -5.94 -15.24 8.58
C PHE A 522 -5.09 -16.15 9.45
N LEU A 523 -4.59 -17.22 8.87
CA LEU A 523 -3.57 -18.06 9.49
C LEU A 523 -2.31 -17.95 8.64
N GLU A 524 -1.21 -17.47 9.24
CA GLU A 524 0.07 -17.25 8.57
C GLU A 524 -0.04 -16.44 7.26
N GLY A 525 -0.88 -15.40 7.28
CA GLY A 525 -1.11 -14.53 6.14
C GLY A 525 -2.10 -15.05 5.10
N LYS A 526 -2.51 -16.34 5.16
CA LYS A 526 -3.57 -16.87 4.29
C LYS A 526 -4.93 -16.56 4.89
N MET A 527 -5.80 -15.89 4.12
CA MET A 527 -7.18 -15.66 4.51
C MET A 527 -7.99 -16.96 4.43
N PHE A 528 -8.76 -17.25 5.47
CA PHE A 528 -9.74 -18.33 5.45
C PHE A 528 -10.93 -17.95 4.59
N THR A 529 -11.25 -18.81 3.64
CA THR A 529 -12.47 -18.79 2.85
C THR A 529 -13.51 -19.74 3.46
N ASP A 530 -14.77 -19.67 3.03
CA ASP A 530 -15.80 -20.60 3.50
C ASP A 530 -15.47 -22.08 3.22
N LYS A 531 -14.70 -22.34 2.15
CA LYS A 531 -14.19 -23.68 1.83
C LYS A 531 -13.17 -24.19 2.84
N ASP A 532 -12.34 -23.31 3.39
CA ASP A 532 -11.32 -23.69 4.39
C ASP A 532 -11.96 -24.11 5.72
N TRP A 533 -13.11 -23.54 6.07
CA TRP A 533 -13.89 -23.94 7.26
C TRP A 533 -14.54 -25.32 7.10
N GLY A 534 -14.75 -25.79 5.89
CA GLY A 534 -15.35 -27.07 5.55
C GLY A 534 -16.85 -27.16 5.86
N ARG A 535 -17.27 -26.84 7.09
CA ARG A 535 -18.68 -26.84 7.54
C ARG A 535 -19.02 -25.55 8.27
N PRO A 536 -20.22 -24.97 8.06
CA PRO A 536 -20.65 -23.75 8.75
C PRO A 536 -20.59 -23.87 10.29
N GLY A 537 -20.89 -25.06 10.83
CA GLY A 537 -20.80 -25.30 12.28
C GLY A 537 -19.40 -25.15 12.86
N VAL A 538 -18.34 -25.45 12.10
CA VAL A 538 -16.94 -25.27 12.53
C VAL A 538 -16.61 -23.78 12.64
N LYS A 539 -16.99 -22.98 11.63
CA LYS A 539 -16.84 -21.53 11.65
C LYS A 539 -17.59 -20.92 12.83
N ARG A 540 -18.85 -21.31 13.03
CA ARG A 540 -19.70 -20.84 14.13
C ARG A 540 -19.11 -21.20 15.51
N LEU A 541 -18.57 -22.40 15.67
CA LEU A 541 -17.88 -22.83 16.87
C LEU A 541 -16.60 -21.99 17.14
N PHE A 542 -15.82 -21.69 16.12
CA PHE A 542 -14.69 -20.80 16.22
C PHE A 542 -15.10 -19.39 16.68
N LEU A 543 -16.14 -18.82 16.09
CA LEU A 543 -16.66 -17.50 16.47
C LEU A 543 -17.08 -17.45 17.94
N TYR A 544 -17.73 -18.52 18.41
CA TYR A 544 -18.12 -18.65 19.82
C TYR A 544 -16.90 -18.62 20.73
N PHE A 545 -15.90 -19.43 20.46
CA PHE A 545 -14.67 -19.46 21.25
C PHE A 545 -13.84 -18.18 21.12
N ASN A 546 -13.88 -17.51 19.98
CA ASN A 546 -13.25 -16.19 19.81
C ASN A 546 -13.93 -15.12 20.68
N ALA A 547 -15.21 -15.27 20.98
CA ALA A 547 -15.92 -14.39 21.90
C ALA A 547 -15.58 -14.67 23.39
N HIS A 548 -15.13 -15.88 23.72
CA HIS A 548 -14.85 -16.36 25.08
C HIS A 548 -13.41 -16.94 25.21
N PRO A 549 -12.37 -16.18 24.85
CA PRO A 549 -11.00 -16.69 24.91
C PRO A 549 -10.51 -16.82 26.36
N GLY A 550 -9.84 -17.92 26.65
CA GLY A 550 -9.32 -18.22 28.00
C GLY A 550 -10.33 -18.80 28.95
N GLU A 551 -11.53 -19.10 28.50
CA GLU A 551 -12.62 -19.62 29.33
C GLU A 551 -12.92 -21.08 28.98
N TRP A 552 -13.22 -21.90 30.01
CA TRP A 552 -13.78 -23.23 29.85
C TRP A 552 -15.31 -23.16 29.69
N GLN A 553 -15.80 -23.77 28.60
CA GLN A 553 -17.22 -23.82 28.25
C GLN A 553 -17.75 -25.22 28.49
N ALA A 554 -18.79 -25.36 29.30
CA ALA A 554 -19.43 -26.65 29.60
C ALA A 554 -20.06 -27.27 28.32
N THR A 555 -19.95 -28.59 28.19
CA THR A 555 -20.50 -29.33 27.06
C THR A 555 -21.99 -29.11 26.87
N GLU A 556 -22.73 -29.09 27.99
CA GLU A 556 -24.20 -28.89 28.03
C GLU A 556 -24.55 -27.51 27.45
N GLY A 557 -23.91 -26.43 27.94
CA GLY A 557 -24.13 -25.07 27.46
C GLY A 557 -23.82 -24.89 25.97
N LEU A 558 -22.73 -25.51 25.50
CA LEU A 558 -22.38 -25.52 24.06
C LEU A 558 -23.43 -26.24 23.24
N THR A 559 -23.92 -27.43 23.69
CA THR A 559 -24.96 -28.17 22.96
C THR A 559 -26.30 -27.45 22.92
N GLU A 560 -26.64 -26.72 23.94
CA GLU A 560 -27.83 -25.87 23.98
C GLU A 560 -27.72 -24.68 23.04
N THR A 561 -26.55 -24.02 23.01
CA THR A 561 -26.31 -22.87 22.16
C THR A 561 -26.29 -23.24 20.67
N PHE A 562 -25.71 -24.40 20.31
CA PHE A 562 -25.51 -24.79 18.92
C PHE A 562 -26.68 -25.53 18.29
N TRP A 563 -27.54 -26.22 19.05
CA TRP A 563 -28.64 -27.02 18.56
C TRP A 563 -29.96 -26.75 19.27
N ILE A 564 -30.60 -25.63 18.95
CA ILE A 564 -31.90 -25.30 19.48
C ILE A 564 -33.02 -26.13 18.81
N LYS A 565 -33.04 -26.10 17.45
CA LYS A 565 -33.93 -26.94 16.59
C LYS A 565 -33.44 -26.92 15.15
N PRO A 566 -33.36 -28.08 14.41
CA PRO A 566 -33.55 -29.44 14.94
C PRO A 566 -32.34 -29.90 15.77
N ARG A 567 -32.60 -30.60 16.86
CA ARG A 567 -31.53 -31.16 17.71
C ARG A 567 -31.12 -32.52 17.16
N PRO A 568 -29.83 -32.79 16.90
CA PRO A 568 -29.39 -34.12 16.46
C PRO A 568 -29.58 -35.18 17.53
N ALA A 569 -29.66 -36.43 17.12
CA ALA A 569 -29.83 -37.56 18.05
C ALA A 569 -28.72 -37.64 19.12
N ASN A 570 -27.49 -37.21 18.77
CA ASN A 570 -26.36 -37.15 19.69
C ASN A 570 -25.63 -35.79 19.55
N PRO A 571 -26.10 -34.73 20.26
CA PRO A 571 -25.47 -33.41 20.18
C PRO A 571 -24.03 -33.38 20.68
N VAL A 572 -23.68 -34.19 21.67
CA VAL A 572 -22.34 -34.27 22.23
C VAL A 572 -21.35 -34.84 21.19
N GLN A 573 -21.76 -35.86 20.44
CA GLN A 573 -20.93 -36.40 19.38
C GLN A 573 -20.77 -35.42 18.22
N GLY A 574 -21.83 -34.69 17.89
CA GLY A 574 -21.78 -33.57 16.93
C GLY A 574 -20.76 -32.50 17.35
N LEU A 575 -20.77 -32.09 18.63
CA LEU A 575 -19.82 -31.12 19.17
C LEU A 575 -18.36 -31.64 19.10
N ARG A 576 -18.14 -32.89 19.50
CA ARG A 576 -16.82 -33.54 19.41
C ARG A 576 -16.30 -33.50 17.96
N PHE A 577 -17.15 -33.78 17.00
CA PHE A 577 -16.79 -33.74 15.57
C PHE A 577 -16.46 -32.31 15.11
N LEU A 578 -17.26 -31.30 15.47
CA LEU A 578 -16.96 -29.91 15.13
C LEU A 578 -15.65 -29.46 15.77
N PHE A 579 -15.43 -29.80 17.03
CA PHE A 579 -14.22 -29.43 17.77
C PHE A 579 -12.97 -30.14 17.20
N PHE A 580 -13.10 -31.39 16.78
CA PHE A 580 -12.04 -32.11 16.07
C PHE A 580 -11.66 -31.39 14.77
N ASN A 581 -12.65 -30.99 13.96
CA ASN A 581 -12.37 -30.26 12.70
C ASN A 581 -11.73 -28.90 12.99
N LEU A 582 -12.16 -28.19 14.06
CA LEU A 582 -11.59 -26.94 14.48
C LEU A 582 -10.11 -27.11 14.87
N ARG A 583 -9.78 -28.14 15.64
CA ARG A 583 -8.38 -28.52 15.93
C ARG A 583 -7.60 -28.80 14.66
N GLN A 584 -8.18 -29.53 13.73
CA GLN A 584 -7.52 -29.82 12.45
C GLN A 584 -7.22 -28.58 11.62
N LEU A 585 -7.97 -27.50 11.76
CA LEU A 585 -7.71 -26.23 11.08
C LEU A 585 -6.54 -25.46 11.70
N PHE A 586 -6.50 -25.36 13.02
CA PHE A 586 -5.54 -24.50 13.73
C PHE A 586 -4.36 -25.27 14.35
N GLU A 587 -4.51 -26.57 14.58
CA GLU A 587 -3.50 -27.43 15.17
C GLU A 587 -3.28 -28.72 14.32
N PRO A 588 -3.04 -28.54 13.03
CA PRO A 588 -2.90 -29.67 12.11
C PRO A 588 -1.70 -30.59 12.39
N TRP A 589 -0.75 -30.11 13.17
CA TRP A 589 0.52 -30.77 13.55
C TRP A 589 0.40 -31.61 14.82
N HIS A 590 -0.76 -31.62 15.46
CA HIS A 590 -0.94 -32.32 16.74
C HIS A 590 -0.39 -33.74 16.68
N MET A 591 0.49 -34.06 17.61
CA MET A 591 1.00 -35.42 17.82
C MET A 591 0.18 -36.08 18.93
N PRO A 592 -0.07 -37.41 18.86
CA PRO A 592 -0.84 -38.12 19.89
C PRO A 592 -0.34 -37.92 21.33
N ASP A 593 0.96 -37.65 21.47
CA ASP A 593 1.66 -37.54 22.78
C ASP A 593 1.82 -36.08 23.26
N ILE A 594 1.24 -35.07 22.55
CA ILE A 594 1.34 -33.67 22.93
C ILE A 594 -0.06 -33.09 23.06
N ASP A 595 -0.34 -32.42 24.18
CA ASP A 595 -1.61 -31.74 24.40
C ASP A 595 -1.87 -30.63 23.35
N HIS A 596 -3.15 -30.46 23.02
CA HIS A 596 -3.57 -29.35 22.17
C HIS A 596 -3.26 -28.02 22.81
N VAL A 597 -2.69 -27.11 22.03
CA VAL A 597 -2.19 -25.82 22.54
C VAL A 597 -3.33 -24.81 22.64
N PHE A 598 -4.13 -24.70 21.56
CA PHE A 598 -5.15 -23.64 21.46
C PHE A 598 -6.53 -24.13 21.85
N PHE A 599 -6.96 -25.25 21.27
CA PHE A 599 -8.30 -25.81 21.47
C PHE A 599 -8.21 -27.02 22.40
N GLN A 600 -8.36 -26.77 23.69
CA GLN A 600 -8.22 -27.77 24.73
C GLN A 600 -9.57 -28.40 25.09
N SER A 601 -9.55 -29.62 25.57
CA SER A 601 -10.72 -30.31 26.13
C SER A 601 -10.35 -30.99 27.42
N GLN A 602 -11.22 -30.92 28.38
CA GLN A 602 -11.15 -31.65 29.63
C GLN A 602 -12.51 -32.32 29.90
N ARG A 603 -12.62 -33.10 30.98
CA ARG A 603 -13.85 -33.82 31.26
C ARG A 603 -15.03 -32.86 31.37
N GLY A 604 -15.97 -32.95 30.43
CA GLY A 604 -17.20 -32.15 30.38
C GLY A 604 -17.05 -30.70 29.91
N ALA A 605 -15.87 -30.28 29.40
CA ALA A 605 -15.68 -28.90 28.94
C ALA A 605 -14.69 -28.77 27.76
N TYR A 606 -14.85 -27.69 27.02
CA TYR A 606 -13.98 -27.29 25.92
C TYR A 606 -13.53 -25.83 26.14
N GLY A 607 -12.29 -25.51 25.72
CA GLY A 607 -11.73 -24.18 25.87
C GLY A 607 -10.85 -23.75 24.70
N PHE A 608 -10.76 -22.43 24.49
CA PHE A 608 -9.87 -21.81 23.54
C PHE A 608 -8.89 -20.88 24.26
N PHE A 609 -7.60 -21.20 24.18
CA PHE A 609 -6.51 -20.52 24.85
C PHE A 609 -5.54 -19.95 23.81
N PRO A 610 -5.84 -18.77 23.20
CA PRO A 610 -5.13 -18.27 22.02
C PRO A 610 -3.66 -17.89 22.27
N GLN A 611 -3.24 -17.71 23.54
CA GLN A 611 -1.94 -17.18 23.92
C GLN A 611 -1.61 -15.89 23.12
N ASP A 612 -0.33 -15.56 22.89
CA ASP A 612 0.09 -14.40 22.12
C ASP A 612 0.06 -14.64 20.58
N ARG A 613 -0.43 -15.79 20.14
CA ARG A 613 -0.42 -16.21 18.73
C ARG A 613 -1.68 -15.80 17.94
N PHE A 614 -2.73 -15.40 18.66
CA PHE A 614 -3.95 -14.90 18.05
C PHE A 614 -4.07 -13.40 18.28
N TRP A 615 -3.88 -12.64 17.23
CA TRP A 615 -4.23 -11.23 17.24
C TRP A 615 -5.72 -11.09 16.94
N MET A 616 -6.49 -10.51 17.85
CA MET A 616 -7.93 -10.28 17.73
C MET A 616 -8.19 -8.78 17.80
N ASP A 617 -8.80 -8.21 16.75
CA ASP A 617 -9.06 -6.77 16.64
C ASP A 617 -9.87 -6.21 17.81
N TRP A 618 -10.92 -6.92 18.24
CA TRP A 618 -11.75 -6.52 19.37
C TRP A 618 -10.96 -6.45 20.70
N LYS A 619 -10.02 -7.39 20.90
CA LYS A 619 -9.19 -7.41 22.11
C LYS A 619 -8.17 -6.26 22.10
N VAL A 620 -7.53 -6.05 20.95
CA VAL A 620 -6.58 -4.94 20.77
C VAL A 620 -7.29 -3.59 20.89
N PHE A 621 -8.52 -3.47 20.36
CA PHE A 621 -9.38 -2.32 20.55
C PHE A 621 -9.65 -2.04 22.04
N GLU A 622 -10.14 -3.04 22.78
CA GLU A 622 -10.45 -2.93 24.21
C GLU A 622 -9.20 -2.54 25.04
N GLU A 623 -8.07 -3.22 24.81
CA GLU A 623 -6.81 -2.93 25.48
C GLU A 623 -6.27 -1.55 25.12
N GLY A 624 -6.44 -1.12 23.85
CA GLY A 624 -6.10 0.21 23.37
C GLY A 624 -6.89 1.30 24.09
N ILE A 625 -8.20 1.11 24.25
CA ILE A 625 -9.04 2.03 24.99
C ILE A 625 -8.65 2.08 26.49
N LYS A 626 -8.40 0.95 27.12
CA LYS A 626 -7.92 0.89 28.52
C LYS A 626 -6.59 1.67 28.68
N ARG A 627 -5.64 1.49 27.76
CA ARG A 627 -4.38 2.27 27.77
C ARG A 627 -4.61 3.76 27.60
N ALA A 628 -5.52 4.15 26.70
CA ALA A 628 -5.86 5.54 26.48
C ALA A 628 -6.48 6.18 27.73
N GLU A 629 -7.39 5.49 28.40
CA GLU A 629 -7.99 5.95 29.65
C GLU A 629 -6.97 6.09 30.78
N VAL A 630 -6.04 5.15 30.94
CA VAL A 630 -4.96 5.23 31.92
C VAL A 630 -4.05 6.46 31.63
N ALA A 631 -3.65 6.64 30.38
CA ALA A 631 -2.84 7.79 29.98
C ALA A 631 -3.58 9.12 30.20
N HIS A 632 -4.87 9.17 29.93
CA HIS A 632 -5.72 10.34 30.16
C HIS A 632 -5.80 10.70 31.65
N ARG A 633 -6.08 9.73 32.52
CA ARG A 633 -6.11 9.94 33.98
C ARG A 633 -4.76 10.42 34.52
N ALA A 634 -3.66 9.92 33.93
CA ALA A 634 -2.29 10.36 34.27
C ALA A 634 -1.91 11.70 33.63
N ARG A 635 -2.82 12.43 32.99
CA ARG A 635 -2.63 13.70 32.26
C ARG A 635 -1.58 13.62 31.13
N ARG A 636 -1.28 12.41 30.63
CA ARG A 636 -0.38 12.19 29.48
C ARG A 636 -1.20 12.28 28.18
N PHE A 637 -1.70 13.50 27.89
CA PHE A 637 -2.68 13.74 26.83
C PHE A 637 -2.21 13.33 25.43
N LYS A 638 -0.93 13.50 25.11
CA LYS A 638 -0.37 13.09 23.81
C LYS A 638 -0.44 11.59 23.62
N GLU A 639 -0.08 10.81 24.64
CA GLU A 639 -0.16 9.35 24.61
C GLU A 639 -1.62 8.87 24.57
N ALA A 640 -2.50 9.52 25.35
CA ALA A 640 -3.93 9.21 25.36
C ALA A 640 -4.56 9.39 23.96
N ARG A 641 -4.27 10.51 23.30
CA ARG A 641 -4.74 10.79 21.92
C ARG A 641 -4.28 9.73 20.93
N GLN A 642 -3.01 9.38 20.97
CA GLN A 642 -2.45 8.36 20.08
C GLN A 642 -3.09 7.00 20.32
N ALA A 643 -3.28 6.60 21.59
CA ALA A 643 -3.89 5.32 21.95
C ALA A 643 -5.37 5.26 21.57
N TYR A 644 -6.16 6.33 21.81
CA TYR A 644 -7.55 6.42 21.34
C TYR A 644 -7.64 6.29 19.82
N ARG A 645 -6.85 7.05 19.08
CA ARG A 645 -6.86 7.02 17.61
C ARG A 645 -6.59 5.62 17.09
N GLN A 646 -5.51 4.99 17.57
CA GLN A 646 -5.14 3.63 17.15
C GLN A 646 -6.22 2.59 17.46
N ALA A 647 -6.88 2.72 18.60
CA ALA A 647 -7.95 1.81 18.97
C ALA A 647 -9.21 2.06 18.11
N LEU A 648 -9.66 3.30 17.99
CA LEU A 648 -10.86 3.65 17.23
C LEU A 648 -10.75 3.30 15.74
N ASP A 649 -9.55 3.38 15.15
CA ASP A 649 -9.29 2.98 13.76
C ASP A 649 -9.55 1.47 13.51
N LEU A 650 -9.59 0.63 14.57
CA LEU A 650 -9.92 -0.79 14.45
C LEU A 650 -11.43 -1.05 14.34
N TYR A 651 -12.28 -0.13 14.82
CA TYR A 651 -13.71 -0.31 14.87
C TYR A 651 -14.38 0.05 13.54
N LEU A 652 -14.39 -0.89 12.60
CA LEU A 652 -14.95 -0.68 11.26
C LEU A 652 -16.48 -0.83 11.23
N GLY A 653 -17.04 -1.68 12.11
CA GLY A 653 -18.46 -1.96 12.26
C GLY A 653 -18.75 -2.71 13.55
N ASP A 654 -20.00 -3.10 13.76
CA ASP A 654 -20.40 -3.86 14.95
C ASP A 654 -19.73 -5.23 15.01
N TYR A 655 -19.53 -5.74 16.22
CA TYR A 655 -18.91 -7.04 16.44
C TYR A 655 -19.68 -8.15 15.74
N LEU A 656 -19.04 -8.81 14.73
CA LEU A 656 -19.62 -9.87 13.92
C LEU A 656 -20.99 -9.46 13.32
N GLU A 657 -21.05 -8.34 12.63
CA GLU A 657 -22.27 -7.76 12.06
C GLU A 657 -23.00 -8.69 11.08
N GLU A 658 -22.26 -9.62 10.44
CA GLU A 658 -22.84 -10.63 9.53
C GLU A 658 -23.70 -11.69 10.25
N TYR A 659 -23.68 -11.72 11.58
CA TYR A 659 -24.40 -12.70 12.41
C TYR A 659 -25.41 -12.01 13.36
N PRO A 660 -26.41 -11.27 12.82
CA PRO A 660 -27.30 -10.44 13.65
C PRO A 660 -28.21 -11.26 14.59
N TYR A 661 -28.51 -12.51 14.23
CA TYR A 661 -29.47 -13.38 14.92
C TYR A 661 -28.82 -14.35 15.93
N GLU A 662 -27.53 -14.21 16.20
CA GLU A 662 -26.84 -15.04 17.19
C GLU A 662 -26.94 -14.39 18.59
N ASP A 663 -27.90 -14.82 19.41
CA ASP A 663 -28.18 -14.21 20.73
C ASP A 663 -26.95 -14.21 21.66
N TRP A 664 -26.12 -15.24 21.60
CA TRP A 664 -24.92 -15.33 22.42
C TRP A 664 -23.83 -14.26 22.07
N LEU A 665 -23.92 -13.62 20.91
CA LEU A 665 -23.05 -12.49 20.52
C LEU A 665 -23.52 -11.15 21.08
N ARG A 666 -24.81 -11.03 21.40
CA ARG A 666 -25.45 -9.76 21.77
C ARG A 666 -24.77 -9.04 22.93
N PRO A 667 -24.47 -9.70 24.08
CA PRO A 667 -23.83 -9.01 25.19
C PRO A 667 -22.46 -8.40 24.82
N LYS A 668 -21.67 -9.14 24.08
CA LYS A 668 -20.34 -8.65 23.65
C LYS A 668 -20.43 -7.55 22.58
N ARG A 669 -21.37 -7.69 21.66
CA ARG A 669 -21.63 -6.67 20.62
C ARG A 669 -22.05 -5.36 21.26
N ASP A 670 -23.02 -5.40 22.16
CA ASP A 670 -23.53 -4.22 22.86
C ASP A 670 -22.43 -3.56 23.70
N TYR A 671 -21.66 -4.36 24.43
CA TYR A 671 -20.53 -3.88 25.22
C TYR A 671 -19.47 -3.15 24.35
N LEU A 672 -19.03 -3.75 23.25
CA LEU A 672 -18.01 -3.15 22.38
C LEU A 672 -18.54 -1.91 21.65
N ARG A 673 -19.83 -1.92 21.29
CA ARG A 673 -20.51 -0.78 20.68
C ARG A 673 -20.59 0.41 21.65
N GLU A 674 -20.99 0.18 22.89
CA GLU A 674 -21.01 1.24 23.91
C GLU A 674 -19.61 1.74 24.26
N LEU A 675 -18.64 0.84 24.33
CA LEU A 675 -17.23 1.20 24.53
C LEU A 675 -16.72 2.11 23.40
N TYR A 676 -17.07 1.81 22.14
CA TYR A 676 -16.72 2.62 20.99
C TYR A 676 -17.28 4.04 21.09
N PHE A 677 -18.59 4.20 21.24
CA PHE A 677 -19.23 5.51 21.26
C PHE A 677 -18.78 6.39 22.44
N ARG A 678 -18.64 5.79 23.62
CA ARG A 678 -18.08 6.47 24.79
C ARG A 678 -16.64 6.94 24.54
N SER A 679 -15.84 6.13 23.86
CA SER A 679 -14.45 6.45 23.59
C SER A 679 -14.32 7.53 22.51
N VAL A 680 -15.20 7.54 21.50
CA VAL A 680 -15.29 8.63 20.52
C VAL A 680 -15.59 9.96 21.19
N GLN A 681 -16.56 10.00 22.11
CA GLN A 681 -16.91 11.22 22.83
C GLN A 681 -15.71 11.78 23.62
N ARG A 682 -14.99 10.91 24.34
CA ARG A 682 -13.81 11.29 25.12
C ARG A 682 -12.65 11.76 24.24
N TYR A 683 -12.40 11.05 23.14
CA TYR A 683 -11.36 11.40 22.21
C TYR A 683 -11.64 12.72 21.51
N ALA A 684 -12.86 12.94 21.05
CA ALA A 684 -13.28 14.21 20.44
C ALA A 684 -13.10 15.39 21.40
N LYS A 685 -13.46 15.25 22.68
CA LYS A 685 -13.22 16.28 23.68
C LYS A 685 -11.73 16.55 23.86
N LEU A 686 -10.92 15.51 23.96
CA LEU A 686 -9.47 15.63 24.11
C LEU A 686 -8.79 16.32 22.89
N GLU A 687 -9.29 16.07 21.67
CA GLU A 687 -8.85 16.74 20.45
C GLU A 687 -9.26 18.21 20.43
N GLN A 688 -10.47 18.55 20.90
CA GLN A 688 -10.91 19.95 21.06
C GLN A 688 -10.03 20.70 22.05
N ASP A 689 -9.78 20.12 23.23
CA ASP A 689 -8.97 20.73 24.29
C ASP A 689 -7.50 20.89 23.85
N SER A 690 -7.07 20.08 22.89
CA SER A 690 -5.73 20.13 22.28
C SER A 690 -5.63 21.08 21.07
N GLY A 691 -6.71 21.78 20.71
CA GLY A 691 -6.73 22.72 19.58
C GLY A 691 -6.83 22.07 18.20
N ASN A 692 -7.36 20.85 18.11
CA ASN A 692 -7.55 20.11 16.86
C ASN A 692 -9.03 19.82 16.56
N PRO A 693 -9.86 20.86 16.28
CA PRO A 693 -11.29 20.71 16.07
C PRO A 693 -11.64 19.91 14.81
N LEU A 694 -10.75 19.89 13.81
CA LEU A 694 -10.96 19.11 12.59
C LEU A 694 -11.00 17.60 12.86
N GLU A 695 -10.10 17.10 13.71
CA GLU A 695 -10.08 15.69 14.07
C GLU A 695 -11.27 15.34 15.00
N ALA A 696 -11.64 16.23 15.92
CA ALA A 696 -12.82 16.07 16.75
C ALA A 696 -14.10 15.99 15.88
N ARG A 697 -14.26 16.87 14.90
CA ARG A 697 -15.35 16.82 13.91
C ARG A 697 -15.37 15.46 13.18
N ARG A 698 -14.23 15.05 12.60
CA ARG A 698 -14.11 13.82 11.81
C ARG A 698 -14.60 12.60 12.58
N VAL A 699 -14.11 12.39 13.80
CA VAL A 699 -14.46 11.18 14.56
C VAL A 699 -15.91 11.19 15.04
N LEU A 700 -16.49 12.36 15.35
CA LEU A 700 -17.89 12.50 15.72
C LEU A 700 -18.80 12.23 14.51
N GLU A 701 -18.50 12.76 13.35
CA GLU A 701 -19.25 12.51 12.11
C GLU A 701 -19.20 11.03 11.73
N GLU A 702 -18.00 10.40 11.73
CA GLU A 702 -17.84 8.97 11.43
C GLU A 702 -18.65 8.07 12.39
N ALA A 703 -18.69 8.43 13.66
CA ALA A 703 -19.50 7.69 14.63
C ALA A 703 -21.00 7.89 14.45
N LEU A 704 -21.43 9.10 14.13
CA LEU A 704 -22.86 9.39 13.87
C LEU A 704 -23.35 8.77 12.56
N PHE A 705 -22.48 8.57 11.56
CA PHE A 705 -22.83 7.77 10.38
C PHE A 705 -23.10 6.30 10.71
N LYS A 706 -22.50 5.76 11.78
CA LYS A 706 -22.78 4.40 12.26
C LYS A 706 -24.06 4.32 13.10
N ASP A 707 -24.35 5.35 13.90
CA ASP A 707 -25.55 5.40 14.73
C ASP A 707 -25.99 6.85 14.98
N LEU A 708 -26.96 7.31 14.18
CA LEU A 708 -27.48 8.67 14.25
C LEU A 708 -28.32 8.94 15.51
N SER A 709 -28.72 7.90 16.26
CA SER A 709 -29.52 8.05 17.49
C SER A 709 -28.73 8.61 18.68
N ARG A 710 -27.38 8.65 18.58
CA ARG A 710 -26.48 8.97 19.70
C ARG A 710 -26.43 10.46 20.06
N THR A 711 -27.37 10.90 20.91
CA THR A 711 -27.43 12.28 21.43
C THR A 711 -26.11 12.75 22.04
N GLY A 712 -25.40 11.89 22.79
CA GLY A 712 -24.11 12.20 23.40
C GLY A 712 -22.97 12.50 22.41
N LEU A 713 -23.16 12.28 21.11
CA LEU A 713 -22.20 12.65 20.04
C LEU A 713 -22.67 13.85 19.24
N VAL A 714 -23.99 14.03 19.08
CA VAL A 714 -24.55 15.13 18.30
C VAL A 714 -24.28 16.48 18.98
N VAL A 715 -24.50 16.59 20.30
CA VAL A 715 -24.24 17.82 21.03
C VAL A 715 -22.77 18.26 20.93
N PRO A 716 -21.77 17.40 21.21
CA PRO A 716 -20.38 17.74 20.99
C PRO A 716 -20.06 18.14 19.53
N LEU A 717 -20.70 17.49 18.53
CA LEU A 717 -20.48 17.87 17.13
C LEU A 717 -21.02 19.27 16.83
N ILE A 718 -22.23 19.61 17.33
CA ILE A 718 -22.80 20.96 17.21
C ILE A 718 -21.84 22.00 17.83
N GLU A 719 -21.29 21.73 19.00
CA GLU A 719 -20.33 22.62 19.67
C GLU A 719 -19.03 22.79 18.88
N VAL A 720 -18.47 21.68 18.33
CA VAL A 720 -17.26 21.72 17.50
C VAL A 720 -17.51 22.57 16.27
N LEU A 721 -18.57 22.32 15.51
CA LEU A 721 -18.92 23.05 14.30
C LEU A 721 -19.19 24.53 14.57
N SER A 722 -19.88 24.82 15.68
CA SER A 722 -20.14 26.21 16.10
C SER A 722 -18.83 26.97 16.38
N ARG A 723 -17.89 26.37 17.12
CA ARG A 723 -16.56 26.97 17.37
C ARG A 723 -15.72 27.15 16.10
N MET A 724 -15.94 26.31 15.09
CA MET A 724 -15.32 26.43 13.77
C MET A 724 -15.97 27.50 12.88
N GLY A 725 -17.08 28.10 13.33
CA GLY A 725 -17.86 29.08 12.54
C GLY A 725 -18.83 28.46 11.52
N LEU A 726 -19.02 27.12 11.55
CA LEU A 726 -19.84 26.35 10.62
C LEU A 726 -21.26 26.16 11.18
N ARG A 727 -21.95 27.28 11.47
CA ARG A 727 -23.26 27.27 12.14
C ARG A 727 -24.35 26.55 11.35
N GLU A 728 -24.41 26.71 10.06
CA GLU A 728 -25.40 26.05 9.21
C GLU A 728 -25.23 24.52 9.20
N GLU A 729 -23.99 24.04 9.16
CA GLU A 729 -23.71 22.60 9.27
C GLU A 729 -24.06 22.06 10.65
N ALA A 730 -23.78 22.81 11.71
CA ALA A 730 -24.16 22.45 13.07
C ALA A 730 -25.69 22.28 13.23
N LYS A 731 -26.44 23.23 12.66
CA LYS A 731 -27.90 23.20 12.62
C LYS A 731 -28.41 21.99 11.83
N ALA A 732 -27.85 21.74 10.65
CA ALA A 732 -28.24 20.61 9.80
C ALA A 732 -28.04 19.26 10.51
N TRP A 733 -26.94 19.06 11.25
CA TRP A 733 -26.73 17.84 12.02
C TRP A 733 -27.75 17.66 13.15
N GLY A 734 -28.05 18.73 13.88
CA GLY A 734 -29.07 18.68 14.95
C GLY A 734 -30.47 18.39 14.41
N GLU A 735 -30.86 19.02 13.29
CA GLU A 735 -32.14 18.78 12.62
C GLU A 735 -32.23 17.35 12.05
N ARG A 736 -31.14 16.85 11.47
CA ARG A 736 -31.06 15.47 10.94
C ARG A 736 -31.23 14.44 12.06
N HIS A 737 -30.57 14.62 13.21
CA HIS A 737 -30.73 13.79 14.38
C HIS A 737 -32.16 13.81 14.92
N ALA A 738 -32.73 15.02 15.11
CA ALA A 738 -34.09 15.18 15.59
C ALA A 738 -35.12 14.54 14.63
N GLY A 739 -34.92 14.70 13.32
CA GLY A 739 -35.74 14.07 12.29
C GLY A 739 -35.66 12.55 12.33
N TYR A 740 -34.46 11.99 12.51
CA TYR A 740 -34.24 10.54 12.65
C TYR A 740 -34.95 9.97 13.89
N LEU A 741 -34.77 10.59 15.06
CA LEU A 741 -35.46 10.16 16.30
C LEU A 741 -36.97 10.16 16.14
N LYS A 742 -37.53 11.22 15.55
CA LYS A 742 -38.97 11.35 15.34
C LYS A 742 -39.51 10.32 14.35
N LYS A 743 -38.80 10.08 13.23
CA LYS A 743 -39.29 9.22 12.15
C LYS A 743 -39.10 7.73 12.44
N GLU A 744 -37.90 7.34 12.89
CA GLU A 744 -37.51 5.94 13.00
C GLU A 744 -37.74 5.38 14.40
N LEU A 745 -37.51 6.19 15.46
CA LEU A 745 -37.64 5.73 16.86
C LEU A 745 -38.93 6.22 17.55
N LYS A 746 -39.65 7.16 16.92
CA LYS A 746 -40.87 7.80 17.49
C LYS A 746 -40.58 8.52 18.81
N GLU A 747 -39.36 8.99 19.00
CA GLU A 747 -38.88 9.69 20.18
C GLU A 747 -38.75 11.19 19.93
N LYS A 748 -38.80 11.97 21.03
CA LYS A 748 -38.47 13.42 20.95
C LYS A 748 -36.97 13.63 21.14
N PRO A 749 -36.38 14.65 20.49
CA PRO A 749 -34.99 15.03 20.75
C PRO A 749 -34.80 15.36 22.25
N ALA A 750 -33.64 14.96 22.77
CA ALA A 750 -33.27 15.31 24.14
C ALA A 750 -33.20 16.84 24.36
N PRO A 751 -33.47 17.35 25.53
CA PRO A 751 -33.42 18.79 25.84
C PRO A 751 -32.11 19.43 25.47
N GLU A 752 -31.00 18.72 25.69
CA GLU A 752 -29.64 19.19 25.40
C GLU A 752 -29.41 19.51 23.91
N VAL A 753 -30.03 18.74 23.01
CA VAL A 753 -29.94 19.00 21.53
C VAL A 753 -30.74 20.25 21.19
N THR A 754 -31.92 20.39 21.80
CA THR A 754 -32.81 21.55 21.57
C THR A 754 -32.15 22.83 22.07
N GLU A 755 -31.48 22.79 23.22
CA GLU A 755 -30.71 23.90 23.78
C GLU A 755 -29.50 24.24 22.91
N ALA A 756 -28.75 23.22 22.46
CA ALA A 756 -27.59 23.41 21.59
C ALA A 756 -28.01 24.09 20.28
N LEU A 757 -29.15 23.70 19.67
CA LEU A 757 -29.69 24.34 18.48
C LEU A 757 -30.21 25.75 18.75
N ALA A 758 -30.78 26.02 19.94
CA ALA A 758 -31.23 27.36 20.31
C ALA A 758 -30.05 28.36 20.45
N ARG A 759 -28.89 27.89 20.92
CA ARG A 759 -27.65 28.71 21.02
C ARG A 759 -27.03 29.07 19.65
N LEU A 760 -27.46 28.39 18.57
CA LEU A 760 -27.00 28.72 17.19
C LEU A 760 -27.83 29.82 16.53
N ARG A 761 -29.01 30.11 17.08
CA ARG A 761 -29.87 31.23 16.64
C ARG A 761 -29.30 32.53 17.16
#